data_8913416f6a05c94f5ee1aae2015c7d53
#
_entry.id   8913416f6a05c94f5ee1aae2015c7d53
#
_cell.length_a   1.000
_cell.length_b   1.000
_cell.length_c   1.000
_cell.angle_alpha   90.00
_cell.angle_beta   90.00
_cell.angle_gamma   90.00
#
_symmetry.space_group_name_H-M   'P 1'
#
loop_
_entity.id
_entity.type
_entity.pdbx_description
1 polymer ?
#
loop_
_entity_poly.entity_id
_entity_poly.type
_entity_poly.pdbx_seq_one_letter_code
_entity_poly.pdbx_strand_id
1 'polypeptide(L)'
;MGGRVIGIPPLFWVWLAGGAALLTLAAWRLRLRWQPAWLIRVGLLGLALVAALLPETRSTVNAPPERTVLIIDQSDSLAPDDRGQARAQARQWLDAGENRLVIVAGAGAEAVTGDVFHSPDGSETDLAAAVDLAAAFLGRQPGRVVIATDGYPGDPLAFDRAIRNLQALADHRIQLIPLRPNAFPADSTAGRIYLPGAMWENSSFTAVIPVDTFLPGDVELVVSVNEEILLEETLNLPAGSHLVPVGLGTTGSEIMTIAVETRTDGDPRPENNRAFAALQVFPAPRVLLVTENAGTARDFAGALAEAGLDSDLIVPEDLPDSLADLSIYQVIVVDNILAADLAEGQMRALKDFVQQLGRGLIFMGGRNAFTLGGYQDTVIEPILPVRLEPPPREQNSPLTLVLVLDRSASMDGPRGTPNNLRPIALAREAALRSVETLGPEDYLGILSYNANAVWSLPIQSAGNGDILQQAKDAMAALSPSGGTAIFNALDAAVTGMIENPTSETRHIVLLSDGNDDASLEQYTALVEAALAEEITISTIALGVEADRELMAFLAEAGRGRYYAVLEATDLPKILIDESQAARDENVHEGEVFPIVGEANHPVLSGLSVSEMPALGGYNALESRAEDGAEDVLLSASFEDPLLSVWQYGLGRVAAWTGDLGGDWGRDWAAWDGWPGFWSNVIRYTLPDPALGPGEVSARVAALEMAVSARIVTGAGVPRSGVPVSFSMAGPNGEVRTYPVPQVAPGLYELTLPRPEDGVYRGVVEYADETGVPVEVAAPVVVNYPAEWRPAVQPPNFTAGELTTWDTLLEQGEASESAVLSPNQVLQRLLLALLVLWPVEIAIRRRWMPWR
;
A
#
# COMPACT_ATOMS: atom_id res chain seq x y z
N MET A 1 -48.60 1.35 -23.86
CA MET A 1 -48.46 0.59 -25.13
C MET A 1 -48.84 1.49 -26.30
N GLY A 2 -47.88 1.83 -27.14
CA GLY A 2 -48.10 2.62 -28.34
C GLY A 2 -46.76 2.87 -29.04
N GLY A 3 -46.17 1.79 -29.57
CA GLY A 3 -44.96 1.89 -30.39
C GLY A 3 -45.25 2.62 -31.70
N ARG A 4 -44.83 3.88 -31.81
CA ARG A 4 -44.74 4.54 -33.12
C ARG A 4 -43.51 3.96 -33.85
N VAL A 5 -43.80 3.12 -34.86
CA VAL A 5 -42.83 2.73 -35.88
C VAL A 5 -42.46 4.00 -36.64
N ILE A 6 -41.25 4.48 -36.47
CA ILE A 6 -40.68 5.62 -37.22
C ILE A 6 -40.50 5.11 -38.66
N GLY A 7 -41.44 5.41 -39.54
CA GLY A 7 -41.31 5.15 -40.97
C GLY A 7 -40.20 6.00 -41.57
N ILE A 8 -39.19 5.35 -42.16
CA ILE A 8 -38.16 6.03 -42.91
C ILE A 8 -38.87 6.77 -44.08
N PRO A 9 -38.61 8.10 -44.24
CA PRO A 9 -39.29 8.89 -45.29
C PRO A 9 -39.10 8.25 -46.66
N PRO A 10 -40.16 8.21 -47.49
CA PRO A 10 -40.08 7.61 -48.83
C PRO A 10 -38.96 8.21 -49.69
N LEU A 11 -38.63 9.46 -49.51
CA LEU A 11 -37.51 10.12 -50.19
C LEU A 11 -36.14 9.44 -49.88
N PHE A 12 -35.94 8.83 -48.73
CA PHE A 12 -34.72 8.11 -48.42
C PHE A 12 -34.50 6.89 -49.32
N TRP A 13 -35.58 6.12 -49.60
CA TRP A 13 -35.50 4.98 -50.48
C TRP A 13 -35.28 5.38 -51.94
N VAL A 14 -35.79 6.54 -52.36
CA VAL A 14 -35.57 7.10 -53.71
C VAL A 14 -34.11 7.52 -53.86
N TRP A 15 -33.48 8.13 -52.85
CA TRP A 15 -32.08 8.50 -52.89
C TRP A 15 -31.14 7.28 -52.84
N LEU A 16 -31.48 6.27 -52.10
CA LEU A 16 -30.72 5.03 -52.00
C LEU A 16 -30.79 4.24 -53.34
N ALA A 17 -31.94 4.15 -53.93
CA ALA A 17 -32.14 3.52 -55.25
C ALA A 17 -31.46 4.34 -56.37
N GLY A 18 -31.55 5.67 -56.32
CA GLY A 18 -30.89 6.58 -57.27
C GLY A 18 -29.37 6.49 -57.19
N GLY A 19 -28.80 6.46 -55.98
CA GLY A 19 -27.37 6.29 -55.77
C GLY A 19 -26.85 4.94 -56.22
N ALA A 20 -27.58 3.86 -55.91
CA ALA A 20 -27.26 2.51 -56.38
C ALA A 20 -27.30 2.40 -57.90
N ALA A 21 -28.33 3.01 -58.53
CA ALA A 21 -28.46 3.04 -59.99
C ALA A 21 -27.35 3.84 -60.70
N LEU A 22 -26.93 4.99 -60.10
CA LEU A 22 -25.80 5.78 -60.60
C LEU A 22 -24.45 5.04 -60.45
N LEU A 23 -24.24 4.33 -59.36
CA LEU A 23 -23.04 3.51 -59.14
C LEU A 23 -23.00 2.29 -60.06
N THR A 24 -24.14 1.65 -60.32
CA THR A 24 -24.19 0.54 -61.28
C THR A 24 -24.01 1.03 -62.73
N LEU A 25 -24.55 2.19 -63.09
CA LEU A 25 -24.32 2.82 -64.37
C LEU A 25 -22.87 3.24 -64.61
N ALA A 26 -22.26 3.80 -63.62
CA ALA A 26 -20.83 4.16 -63.63
C ALA A 26 -19.94 2.92 -63.74
N ALA A 27 -20.24 1.84 -63.01
CA ALA A 27 -19.50 0.58 -63.09
C ALA A 27 -19.63 -0.09 -64.45
N TRP A 28 -20.84 -0.02 -65.07
CA TRP A 28 -21.10 -0.52 -66.42
C TRP A 28 -20.35 0.30 -67.51
N ARG A 29 -20.34 1.64 -67.37
CA ARG A 29 -19.66 2.53 -68.27
C ARG A 29 -18.16 2.44 -68.25
N LEU A 30 -17.56 2.11 -67.02
CA LEU A 30 -16.13 1.97 -66.82
C LEU A 30 -15.63 0.55 -67.08
N ARG A 31 -16.45 -0.42 -67.53
CA ARG A 31 -16.10 -1.83 -67.76
C ARG A 31 -15.34 -2.49 -66.61
N LEU A 32 -15.64 -2.12 -65.38
CA LEU A 32 -15.01 -2.73 -64.17
C LEU A 32 -15.47 -4.19 -64.03
N ARG A 33 -14.50 -5.11 -63.92
CA ARG A 33 -14.79 -6.53 -63.63
C ARG A 33 -15.33 -6.63 -62.21
N TRP A 34 -16.54 -7.20 -62.08
CA TRP A 34 -17.17 -7.44 -60.78
C TRP A 34 -16.33 -8.41 -59.93
N GLN A 35 -15.69 -7.90 -58.87
CA GLN A 35 -15.04 -8.74 -57.87
C GLN A 35 -15.87 -8.61 -56.57
N PRO A 36 -16.09 -9.70 -55.81
CA PRO A 36 -16.88 -9.67 -54.59
C PRO A 36 -16.35 -8.65 -53.52
N ALA A 37 -15.06 -8.38 -53.53
CA ALA A 37 -14.46 -7.35 -52.71
C ALA A 37 -14.92 -5.92 -53.01
N TRP A 38 -15.39 -5.64 -54.24
CA TRP A 38 -15.89 -4.31 -54.60
C TRP A 38 -17.30 -4.08 -54.05
N LEU A 39 -18.15 -5.13 -54.03
CA LEU A 39 -19.50 -5.07 -53.43
C LEU A 39 -19.43 -4.81 -51.92
N ILE A 40 -18.44 -5.41 -51.24
CA ILE A 40 -18.22 -5.17 -49.82
C ILE A 40 -17.79 -3.73 -49.56
N ARG A 41 -16.91 -3.15 -50.39
CA ARG A 41 -16.48 -1.74 -50.27
C ARG A 41 -17.62 -0.77 -50.55
N VAL A 42 -18.43 -1.02 -51.50
CA VAL A 42 -19.64 -0.21 -51.80
C VAL A 42 -20.63 -0.30 -50.64
N GLY A 43 -20.79 -1.48 -50.06
CA GLY A 43 -21.59 -1.68 -48.86
C GLY A 43 -21.03 -0.91 -47.64
N LEU A 44 -19.72 -0.97 -47.41
CA LEU A 44 -19.06 -0.24 -46.34
C LEU A 44 -19.09 1.28 -46.49
N LEU A 45 -18.92 1.77 -47.74
CA LEU A 45 -19.09 3.18 -48.08
C LEU A 45 -20.56 3.63 -47.94
N GLY A 46 -21.50 2.77 -48.32
CA GLY A 46 -22.92 3.00 -48.09
C GLY A 46 -23.28 3.09 -46.60
N LEU A 47 -22.71 2.20 -45.81
CA LEU A 47 -22.90 2.19 -44.35
C LEU A 47 -22.29 3.44 -43.69
N ALA A 48 -21.11 3.86 -44.12
CA ALA A 48 -20.46 5.09 -43.64
C ALA A 48 -21.23 6.34 -44.05
N LEU A 49 -21.81 6.37 -45.27
CA LEU A 49 -22.64 7.45 -45.75
C LEU A 49 -24.00 7.52 -45.03
N VAL A 50 -24.59 6.37 -44.73
CA VAL A 50 -25.81 6.28 -43.92
C VAL A 50 -25.53 6.75 -42.50
N ALA A 51 -24.37 6.39 -41.92
CA ALA A 51 -23.97 6.87 -40.63
C ALA A 51 -23.73 8.39 -40.56
N ALA A 52 -23.19 8.97 -41.65
CA ALA A 52 -22.95 10.41 -41.76
C ALA A 52 -24.22 11.23 -42.05
N LEU A 53 -25.25 10.60 -42.64
CA LEU A 53 -26.52 11.25 -43.05
C LEU A 53 -27.67 10.96 -42.08
N LEU A 54 -27.47 10.11 -41.06
CA LEU A 54 -28.49 9.92 -40.04
C LEU A 54 -28.68 11.25 -39.29
N PRO A 55 -29.86 11.88 -39.36
CA PRO A 55 -30.17 12.98 -38.49
C PRO A 55 -30.07 12.48 -37.03
N GLU A 56 -29.72 13.35 -36.13
CA GLU A 56 -29.69 13.07 -34.70
C GLU A 56 -30.98 12.34 -34.26
N THR A 57 -30.94 11.03 -34.31
CA THR A 57 -32.04 10.24 -33.76
C THR A 57 -31.89 10.29 -32.23
N ARG A 58 -32.67 11.14 -31.61
CA ARG A 58 -32.90 11.12 -30.16
C ARG A 58 -33.59 9.80 -29.84
N SER A 59 -32.79 8.81 -29.51
CA SER A 59 -33.27 7.57 -28.92
C SER A 59 -33.47 7.82 -27.44
N THR A 60 -34.67 8.05 -27.00
CA THR A 60 -35.05 8.02 -25.60
C THR A 60 -34.90 6.59 -25.11
N VAL A 61 -33.73 6.22 -24.62
CA VAL A 61 -33.60 5.07 -23.75
C VAL A 61 -34.09 5.55 -22.39
N ASN A 62 -35.13 4.95 -21.85
CA ASN A 62 -35.52 5.15 -20.46
C ASN A 62 -34.31 4.75 -19.64
N ALA A 63 -33.53 5.73 -19.19
CA ALA A 63 -32.55 5.50 -18.15
C ALA A 63 -33.33 4.97 -16.93
N PRO A 64 -32.78 4.02 -16.19
CA PRO A 64 -33.36 3.65 -14.90
C PRO A 64 -33.57 4.93 -14.09
N PRO A 65 -34.71 5.09 -13.43
CA PRO A 65 -34.99 6.31 -12.67
C PRO A 65 -33.89 6.56 -11.68
N GLU A 66 -33.38 7.81 -11.64
CA GLU A 66 -32.30 8.25 -10.78
C GLU A 66 -32.69 7.96 -9.31
N ARG A 67 -31.80 7.27 -8.60
CA ARG A 67 -31.99 7.05 -7.17
C ARG A 67 -31.74 8.37 -6.42
N THR A 68 -32.67 8.75 -5.57
CA THR A 68 -32.52 9.97 -4.78
C THR A 68 -32.69 9.65 -3.30
N VAL A 69 -31.78 10.16 -2.48
CA VAL A 69 -31.84 10.09 -1.02
C VAL A 69 -32.09 11.47 -0.46
N LEU A 70 -33.06 11.59 0.41
CA LEU A 70 -33.34 12.80 1.20
C LEU A 70 -32.95 12.55 2.66
N ILE A 71 -31.95 13.26 3.13
CA ILE A 71 -31.57 13.29 4.55
C ILE A 71 -32.27 14.46 5.20
N ILE A 72 -33.00 14.20 6.28
CA ILE A 72 -33.63 15.26 7.10
C ILE A 72 -33.01 15.26 8.50
N ASP A 73 -32.50 16.38 8.88
CA ASP A 73 -32.00 16.66 10.20
C ASP A 73 -33.19 16.85 11.18
N GLN A 74 -33.11 16.20 12.32
CA GLN A 74 -34.15 16.23 13.37
C GLN A 74 -33.56 16.54 14.75
N SER A 75 -32.33 17.09 14.76
CA SER A 75 -31.65 17.51 15.98
C SER A 75 -32.36 18.67 16.69
N ASP A 76 -32.07 18.83 17.97
CA ASP A 76 -32.64 19.87 18.82
C ASP A 76 -32.09 21.27 18.56
N SER A 77 -31.00 21.38 17.73
CA SER A 77 -30.47 22.64 17.22
C SER A 77 -31.47 23.37 16.30
N LEU A 78 -32.37 22.62 15.66
CA LEU A 78 -33.39 23.15 14.76
C LEU A 78 -34.62 23.72 15.48
N ALA A 79 -35.18 24.74 14.88
CA ALA A 79 -36.47 25.26 15.32
C ALA A 79 -37.57 24.14 15.27
N PRO A 80 -38.40 23.95 16.30
CA PRO A 80 -39.41 22.88 16.35
C PRO A 80 -40.37 22.88 15.15
N ASP A 81 -40.75 24.08 14.68
CA ASP A 81 -41.63 24.23 13.52
C ASP A 81 -40.97 23.73 12.23
N ASP A 82 -39.68 24.00 12.05
CA ASP A 82 -38.94 23.59 10.87
C ASP A 82 -38.70 22.05 10.85
N ARG A 83 -38.48 21.43 12.02
CA ARG A 83 -38.44 19.96 12.17
C ARG A 83 -39.76 19.31 11.74
N GLY A 84 -40.88 19.87 12.23
CA GLY A 84 -42.21 19.39 11.86
C GLY A 84 -42.47 19.53 10.36
N GLN A 85 -42.12 20.68 9.78
CA GLN A 85 -42.28 20.94 8.36
C GLN A 85 -41.41 20.03 7.50
N ALA A 86 -40.14 19.84 7.85
CA ALA A 86 -39.24 18.95 7.14
C ALA A 86 -39.75 17.51 7.08
N ARG A 87 -40.30 16.99 8.19
CA ARG A 87 -40.95 15.67 8.21
C ARG A 87 -42.18 15.60 7.28
N ALA A 88 -43.01 16.61 7.29
CA ALA A 88 -44.22 16.65 6.45
C ALA A 88 -43.85 16.68 4.96
N GLN A 89 -42.85 17.50 4.58
CA GLN A 89 -42.37 17.61 3.21
C GLN A 89 -41.64 16.31 2.76
N ALA A 90 -40.84 15.72 3.63
CA ALA A 90 -40.16 14.46 3.34
C ALA A 90 -41.16 13.30 3.10
N ARG A 91 -42.25 13.26 3.88
CA ARG A 91 -43.33 12.28 3.67
C ARG A 91 -44.01 12.49 2.32
N GLN A 92 -44.41 13.70 2.00
CA GLN A 92 -45.00 14.04 0.70
C GLN A 92 -44.10 13.69 -0.44
N TRP A 93 -42.79 13.94 -0.30
CA TRP A 93 -41.81 13.62 -1.31
C TRP A 93 -41.61 12.10 -1.48
N LEU A 94 -41.59 11.33 -0.37
CA LEU A 94 -41.43 9.86 -0.41
C LEU A 94 -42.63 9.21 -1.13
N ASP A 95 -43.86 9.69 -0.87
CA ASP A 95 -45.11 9.16 -1.45
C ASP A 95 -45.26 9.49 -2.93
N ALA A 96 -44.52 10.49 -3.44
CA ALA A 96 -44.66 10.98 -4.81
C ALA A 96 -43.86 10.20 -5.85
N GLY A 97 -43.05 9.16 -5.48
CA GLY A 97 -42.26 8.41 -6.49
C GLY A 97 -41.51 7.18 -5.99
N GLU A 98 -41.09 6.36 -6.96
CA GLU A 98 -40.26 5.17 -6.74
C GLU A 98 -38.75 5.53 -6.73
N ASN A 99 -37.87 4.65 -6.18
CA ASN A 99 -36.43 4.84 -6.02
C ASN A 99 -36.00 6.02 -5.15
N ARG A 100 -36.77 6.30 -4.12
CA ARG A 100 -36.56 7.33 -3.13
C ARG A 100 -36.32 6.71 -1.76
N LEU A 101 -35.40 7.30 -1.00
CA LEU A 101 -35.13 6.94 0.39
C LEU A 101 -35.09 8.20 1.22
N VAL A 102 -35.78 8.18 2.37
CA VAL A 102 -35.61 9.21 3.40
C VAL A 102 -34.78 8.64 4.52
N ILE A 103 -33.78 9.39 4.95
CA ILE A 103 -32.97 9.11 6.13
C ILE A 103 -33.19 10.22 7.13
N VAL A 104 -33.46 9.84 8.37
CA VAL A 104 -33.62 10.78 9.48
C VAL A 104 -32.32 10.78 10.27
N ALA A 105 -31.72 11.95 10.46
CA ALA A 105 -30.52 12.15 11.24
C ALA A 105 -30.85 12.79 12.60
N GLY A 106 -30.16 12.34 13.63
CA GLY A 106 -30.13 12.82 15.00
C GLY A 106 -28.87 12.31 15.64
N ALA A 107 -28.88 11.80 16.87
CA ALA A 107 -27.74 11.13 17.50
C ALA A 107 -27.23 9.86 16.72
N GLY A 108 -27.95 9.47 15.72
CA GLY A 108 -27.63 8.45 14.73
C GLY A 108 -28.44 8.67 13.46
N ALA A 109 -28.33 7.77 12.48
CA ALA A 109 -29.03 7.85 11.21
C ALA A 109 -29.92 6.63 10.99
N GLU A 110 -31.21 6.84 10.66
CA GLU A 110 -32.16 5.78 10.39
C GLU A 110 -32.85 5.96 9.04
N ALA A 111 -32.91 4.89 8.24
CA ALA A 111 -33.68 4.89 7.03
C ALA A 111 -35.17 4.69 7.33
N VAL A 112 -36.01 5.54 6.75
CA VAL A 112 -37.50 5.44 6.93
C VAL A 112 -37.98 4.22 6.14
N THR A 113 -38.62 3.30 6.87
CA THR A 113 -39.26 2.11 6.31
C THR A 113 -40.78 2.18 6.52
N GLY A 114 -41.51 2.30 5.41
CA GLY A 114 -42.99 2.43 5.46
C GLY A 114 -43.46 3.78 5.97
N ASP A 115 -44.61 3.81 6.68
CA ASP A 115 -45.23 5.05 7.17
C ASP A 115 -44.65 5.57 8.50
N VAL A 116 -43.71 4.89 9.08
CA VAL A 116 -43.18 5.20 10.42
C VAL A 116 -41.90 6.01 10.33
N PHE A 117 -42.02 7.31 10.66
CA PHE A 117 -40.87 8.17 10.92
C PHE A 117 -40.51 8.06 12.40
N HIS A 118 -39.56 7.18 12.73
CA HIS A 118 -38.94 7.24 14.03
C HIS A 118 -38.15 8.55 14.16
N SER A 119 -38.29 9.20 15.34
CA SER A 119 -37.44 10.33 15.65
C SER A 119 -36.21 9.77 16.37
N PRO A 120 -35.00 9.81 15.77
CA PRO A 120 -33.81 9.51 16.53
C PRO A 120 -33.70 10.49 17.69
N ASP A 121 -32.90 10.16 18.70
CA ASP A 121 -32.58 11.09 19.77
C ASP A 121 -32.03 12.38 19.14
N GLY A 122 -32.69 13.51 19.42
CA GLY A 122 -32.32 14.83 18.86
C GLY A 122 -31.19 15.50 19.63
N SER A 123 -30.69 14.87 20.70
CA SER A 123 -29.63 15.45 21.54
C SER A 123 -28.25 15.56 20.87
N GLU A 124 -28.09 14.98 19.71
CA GLU A 124 -26.88 15.04 18.86
C GLU A 124 -27.25 15.04 17.37
N THR A 125 -26.33 15.52 16.54
CA THR A 125 -26.46 15.48 15.07
C THR A 125 -25.36 14.58 14.47
N ASP A 126 -25.72 13.50 13.77
CA ASP A 126 -24.79 12.65 13.04
C ASP A 126 -25.15 12.60 11.55
N LEU A 127 -24.82 13.68 10.84
CA LEU A 127 -24.99 13.74 9.39
C LEU A 127 -24.00 12.86 8.67
N ALA A 128 -22.85 12.53 9.26
CA ALA A 128 -21.86 11.63 8.68
C ALA A 128 -22.44 10.22 8.50
N ALA A 129 -23.04 9.65 9.56
CA ALA A 129 -23.72 8.35 9.48
C ALA A 129 -24.88 8.36 8.46
N ALA A 130 -25.59 9.48 8.35
CA ALA A 130 -26.68 9.62 7.37
C ALA A 130 -26.14 9.60 5.92
N VAL A 131 -25.02 10.26 5.65
CA VAL A 131 -24.34 10.25 4.33
C VAL A 131 -23.78 8.87 4.01
N ASP A 132 -23.18 8.18 4.96
CA ASP A 132 -22.69 6.81 4.77
C ASP A 132 -23.84 5.83 4.46
N LEU A 133 -24.97 5.98 5.13
CA LEU A 133 -26.17 5.19 4.82
C LEU A 133 -26.74 5.52 3.43
N ALA A 134 -26.70 6.80 3.01
CA ALA A 134 -27.05 7.22 1.65
C ALA A 134 -26.12 6.62 0.61
N ALA A 135 -24.82 6.59 0.89
CA ALA A 135 -23.80 5.97 0.03
C ALA A 135 -24.04 4.46 -0.16
N ALA A 136 -24.42 3.76 0.92
CA ALA A 136 -24.78 2.35 0.87
C ALA A 136 -25.99 2.06 -0.03
N PHE A 137 -27.01 2.94 -0.01
CA PHE A 137 -28.19 2.83 -0.86
C PHE A 137 -27.90 3.13 -2.34
N LEU A 138 -27.13 4.19 -2.62
CA LEU A 138 -26.82 4.64 -3.97
C LEU A 138 -25.78 3.72 -4.65
N GLY A 139 -24.79 3.25 -3.92
CA GLY A 139 -23.70 2.43 -4.42
C GLY A 139 -22.90 3.16 -5.50
N ARG A 140 -22.45 2.42 -6.52
CA ARG A 140 -21.66 2.95 -7.65
C ARG A 140 -22.50 3.48 -8.82
N GLN A 141 -23.79 3.70 -8.65
CA GLN A 141 -24.64 4.29 -9.70
C GLN A 141 -24.82 5.78 -9.39
N PRO A 142 -24.63 6.68 -10.39
CA PRO A 142 -24.90 8.10 -10.18
C PRO A 142 -26.31 8.32 -9.62
N GLY A 143 -26.40 9.16 -8.60
CA GLY A 143 -27.65 9.46 -7.94
C GLY A 143 -27.61 10.83 -7.26
N ARG A 144 -28.63 11.18 -6.51
CA ARG A 144 -28.77 12.47 -5.84
C ARG A 144 -28.93 12.29 -4.34
N VAL A 145 -28.23 13.11 -3.58
CA VAL A 145 -28.42 13.26 -2.14
C VAL A 145 -28.87 14.69 -1.84
N VAL A 146 -29.98 14.84 -1.17
CA VAL A 146 -30.50 16.12 -0.70
C VAL A 146 -30.47 16.12 0.82
N ILE A 147 -29.83 17.12 1.42
CA ILE A 147 -29.66 17.23 2.86
C ILE A 147 -30.42 18.46 3.33
N ALA A 148 -31.43 18.27 4.19
CA ALA A 148 -32.16 19.33 4.84
C ALA A 148 -31.66 19.48 6.28
N THR A 149 -30.92 20.56 6.57
CA THR A 149 -30.25 20.81 7.86
C THR A 149 -30.07 22.31 8.10
N ASP A 150 -29.78 22.69 9.34
CA ASP A 150 -29.35 24.05 9.68
C ASP A 150 -27.84 24.25 9.33
N GLY A 151 -27.14 23.17 8.92
CA GLY A 151 -25.76 23.20 8.52
C GLY A 151 -24.78 22.80 9.61
N TYR A 152 -25.24 22.36 10.76
CA TYR A 152 -24.41 21.82 11.82
C TYR A 152 -24.34 20.28 11.68
N PRO A 153 -23.20 19.69 11.24
CA PRO A 153 -23.12 18.26 10.97
C PRO A 153 -22.83 17.38 12.20
N GLY A 154 -22.69 17.97 13.39
CA GLY A 154 -22.23 17.31 14.60
C GLY A 154 -20.71 17.12 14.60
N ASP A 155 -20.19 16.27 13.75
CA ASP A 155 -18.75 16.06 13.50
C ASP A 155 -18.36 16.52 12.09
N PRO A 156 -17.80 17.74 11.91
CA PRO A 156 -17.43 18.26 10.60
C PRO A 156 -16.39 17.42 9.86
N LEU A 157 -15.42 16.83 10.57
CA LEU A 157 -14.38 16.02 9.93
C LEU A 157 -14.91 14.66 9.47
N ALA A 158 -15.77 14.03 10.27
CA ALA A 158 -16.44 12.81 9.88
C ALA A 158 -17.38 13.05 8.70
N PHE A 159 -18.14 14.17 8.72
CA PHE A 159 -19.03 14.55 7.63
C PHE A 159 -18.28 14.81 6.33
N ASP A 160 -17.19 15.57 6.36
CA ASP A 160 -16.34 15.80 5.18
C ASP A 160 -15.76 14.50 4.62
N ARG A 161 -15.37 13.57 5.49
CA ARG A 161 -14.90 12.24 5.08
C ARG A 161 -16.01 11.45 4.39
N ALA A 162 -17.21 11.43 4.98
CA ALA A 162 -18.36 10.74 4.41
C ALA A 162 -18.75 11.32 3.03
N ILE A 163 -18.72 12.63 2.88
CA ILE A 163 -18.94 13.32 1.60
C ILE A 163 -17.90 12.92 0.55
N ARG A 164 -16.60 12.92 0.91
CA ARG A 164 -15.54 12.48 -0.02
C ARG A 164 -15.70 11.02 -0.42
N ASN A 165 -16.02 10.15 0.52
CA ASN A 165 -16.28 8.74 0.24
C ASN A 165 -17.47 8.55 -0.71
N LEU A 166 -18.55 9.28 -0.49
CA LEU A 166 -19.71 9.28 -1.38
C LEU A 166 -19.33 9.70 -2.82
N GLN A 167 -18.58 10.80 -2.95
CA GLN A 167 -18.14 11.30 -4.25
C GLN A 167 -17.15 10.37 -4.96
N ALA A 168 -16.32 9.63 -4.21
CA ALA A 168 -15.41 8.64 -4.76
C ALA A 168 -16.12 7.40 -5.34
N LEU A 169 -17.34 7.08 -4.89
CA LEU A 169 -18.10 5.94 -5.39
C LEU A 169 -18.65 6.15 -6.80
N ALA A 170 -19.18 7.34 -7.09
CA ALA A 170 -19.73 7.77 -8.39
C ALA A 170 -19.96 9.28 -8.41
N ASP A 171 -20.28 9.83 -9.57
CA ASP A 171 -20.66 11.24 -9.74
C ASP A 171 -22.04 11.51 -9.12
N HIS A 172 -22.11 11.58 -7.78
CA HIS A 172 -23.32 11.87 -7.03
C HIS A 172 -23.54 13.38 -6.94
N ARG A 173 -24.78 13.82 -7.17
CA ARG A 173 -25.16 15.23 -6.98
C ARG A 173 -25.58 15.45 -5.52
N ILE A 174 -24.98 16.45 -4.87
CA ILE A 174 -25.33 16.82 -3.50
C ILE A 174 -26.06 18.16 -3.54
N GLN A 175 -27.21 18.21 -2.87
CA GLN A 175 -28.04 19.44 -2.76
C GLN A 175 -28.39 19.68 -1.30
N LEU A 176 -28.56 20.96 -0.92
CA LEU A 176 -28.84 21.38 0.43
C LEU A 176 -30.13 22.17 0.50
N ILE A 177 -30.98 21.83 1.46
CA ILE A 177 -32.16 22.61 1.84
C ILE A 177 -31.86 23.24 3.20
N PRO A 178 -31.64 24.57 3.29
CA PRO A 178 -31.37 25.20 4.56
C PRO A 178 -32.59 25.23 5.44
N LEU A 179 -32.45 24.73 6.66
CA LEU A 179 -33.45 24.86 7.74
C LEU A 179 -33.00 25.96 8.68
N ARG A 180 -33.95 26.53 9.44
CA ARG A 180 -33.61 27.61 10.36
C ARG A 180 -33.07 27.03 11.68
N PRO A 181 -31.89 27.48 12.12
CA PRO A 181 -31.45 27.17 13.46
C PRO A 181 -32.24 27.93 14.52
N ASN A 182 -32.12 27.47 15.75
CA ASN A 182 -32.58 28.28 16.89
C ASN A 182 -31.69 29.53 16.98
N ALA A 183 -32.28 30.73 16.90
CA ALA A 183 -31.54 31.97 16.88
C ALA A 183 -30.99 32.36 18.27
N PHE A 184 -29.70 32.67 18.37
CA PHE A 184 -29.04 33.15 19.57
C PHE A 184 -28.21 34.42 19.33
N PRO A 185 -28.04 35.31 20.32
CA PRO A 185 -27.18 36.48 20.21
C PRO A 185 -25.66 36.08 20.29
N ALA A 186 -24.79 37.10 20.17
CA ALA A 186 -23.34 37.00 20.19
C ALA A 186 -22.78 35.99 21.22
N ASP A 187 -22.11 34.97 20.75
CA ASP A 187 -21.55 33.87 21.53
C ASP A 187 -20.29 33.33 20.84
N SER A 188 -19.36 32.75 21.59
CA SER A 188 -18.22 32.00 21.04
C SER A 188 -18.10 30.66 21.74
N THR A 189 -17.98 29.56 21.00
CA THR A 189 -17.96 28.24 21.63
C THR A 189 -16.73 27.45 21.17
N ALA A 190 -16.20 26.62 22.09
CA ALA A 190 -15.21 25.60 21.75
C ALA A 190 -15.92 24.28 21.40
N GLY A 191 -15.73 23.75 20.21
CA GLY A 191 -16.28 22.50 19.75
C GLY A 191 -15.57 21.26 20.29
N ARG A 192 -16.04 20.08 19.89
CA ARG A 192 -15.37 18.81 20.19
C ARG A 192 -13.96 18.80 19.59
N ILE A 193 -12.95 18.65 20.43
CA ILE A 193 -11.56 18.60 20.00
C ILE A 193 -11.28 17.27 19.28
N TYR A 194 -10.74 17.34 18.08
CA TYR A 194 -10.35 16.17 17.32
C TYR A 194 -8.88 15.84 17.58
N LEU A 195 -8.62 14.64 18.03
CA LEU A 195 -7.29 14.09 18.28
C LEU A 195 -7.28 12.58 18.08
N PRO A 196 -6.09 11.95 17.95
CA PRO A 196 -5.99 10.50 17.94
C PRO A 196 -6.58 9.88 19.20
N GLY A 197 -7.12 8.66 19.10
CA GLY A 197 -7.68 7.96 20.28
C GLY A 197 -6.62 7.54 21.28
N ALA A 198 -5.42 7.19 20.79
CA ALA A 198 -4.29 6.76 21.58
C ALA A 198 -2.98 7.07 20.85
N MET A 199 -1.88 7.27 21.59
CA MET A 199 -0.56 7.57 21.06
C MET A 199 0.53 6.96 21.93
N TRP A 200 1.72 6.82 21.36
CA TRP A 200 2.91 6.50 22.10
C TRP A 200 3.49 7.75 22.76
N GLU A 201 4.16 7.59 23.90
CA GLU A 201 4.92 8.66 24.55
C GLU A 201 5.98 9.24 23.60
N ASN A 202 6.30 10.52 23.75
CA ASN A 202 7.25 11.25 22.89
C ASN A 202 6.83 11.33 21.41
N SER A 203 5.53 11.23 21.13
CA SER A 203 4.98 11.43 19.80
C SER A 203 4.42 12.86 19.64
N SER A 204 4.44 13.39 18.42
CA SER A 204 3.79 14.65 18.08
C SER A 204 2.52 14.40 17.26
N PHE A 205 1.52 15.23 17.46
CA PHE A 205 0.25 15.19 16.71
C PHE A 205 -0.34 16.59 16.59
N THR A 206 -1.30 16.75 15.70
CA THR A 206 -2.08 17.97 15.58
C THR A 206 -3.48 17.75 16.13
N ALA A 207 -3.84 18.50 17.17
CA ALA A 207 -5.23 18.60 17.61
C ALA A 207 -5.96 19.61 16.73
N VAL A 208 -7.19 19.29 16.29
CA VAL A 208 -8.02 20.22 15.55
C VAL A 208 -9.16 20.68 16.44
N ILE A 209 -9.22 21.97 16.71
CA ILE A 209 -10.15 22.61 17.63
C ILE A 209 -11.20 23.39 16.82
N PRO A 210 -12.46 22.95 16.79
CA PRO A 210 -13.54 23.74 16.25
C PRO A 210 -13.84 24.93 17.17
N VAL A 211 -13.82 26.11 16.62
CA VAL A 211 -14.22 27.36 17.30
C VAL A 211 -15.35 27.99 16.50
N ASP A 212 -16.50 28.11 17.13
CA ASP A 212 -17.68 28.72 16.52
C ASP A 212 -17.86 30.15 17.04
N THR A 213 -18.01 31.11 16.12
CA THR A 213 -18.18 32.54 16.43
C THR A 213 -19.46 33.07 15.79
N PHE A 214 -20.28 33.77 16.53
CA PHE A 214 -21.57 34.30 16.04
C PHE A 214 -21.43 35.70 15.44
N LEU A 215 -20.46 36.44 15.89
CA LEU A 215 -20.09 37.76 15.35
C LEU A 215 -18.61 37.76 14.99
N PRO A 216 -18.22 38.50 13.91
CA PRO A 216 -16.82 38.66 13.61
C PRO A 216 -16.13 39.45 14.73
N GLY A 217 -14.99 39.01 15.17
CA GLY A 217 -14.27 39.65 16.27
C GLY A 217 -13.04 38.89 16.75
N ASP A 218 -12.47 39.39 17.83
CA ASP A 218 -11.33 38.77 18.47
C ASP A 218 -11.81 37.71 19.47
N VAL A 219 -11.26 36.53 19.38
CA VAL A 219 -11.49 35.39 20.27
C VAL A 219 -10.16 34.99 20.86
N GLU A 220 -10.03 35.06 22.19
CA GLU A 220 -8.89 34.51 22.90
C GLU A 220 -9.07 32.98 23.02
N LEU A 221 -8.12 32.23 22.46
CA LEU A 221 -8.09 30.77 22.54
C LEU A 221 -7.02 30.36 23.56
N VAL A 222 -7.44 29.68 24.62
CA VAL A 222 -6.54 29.13 25.64
C VAL A 222 -6.56 27.63 25.54
N VAL A 223 -5.38 27.00 25.37
CA VAL A 223 -5.23 25.54 25.32
C VAL A 223 -4.34 25.11 26.48
N SER A 224 -4.88 24.24 27.33
CA SER A 224 -4.18 23.66 28.47
C SER A 224 -3.98 22.16 28.27
N VAL A 225 -2.83 21.66 28.67
CA VAL A 225 -2.49 20.25 28.68
C VAL A 225 -2.11 19.85 30.10
N ASN A 226 -2.76 18.83 30.65
CA ASN A 226 -2.57 18.39 32.03
C ASN A 226 -2.63 19.54 33.04
N GLU A 227 -3.63 20.44 32.86
CA GLU A 227 -3.87 21.64 33.66
C GLU A 227 -2.84 22.77 33.48
N GLU A 228 -1.78 22.58 32.67
CA GLU A 228 -0.82 23.64 32.35
C GLU A 228 -1.20 24.35 31.05
N ILE A 229 -1.19 25.69 31.03
CA ILE A 229 -1.47 26.46 29.81
C ILE A 229 -0.30 26.32 28.84
N LEU A 230 -0.57 25.74 27.68
CA LEU A 230 0.39 25.57 26.61
C LEU A 230 0.34 26.70 25.57
N LEU A 231 -0.87 27.16 25.24
CA LEU A 231 -1.12 28.18 24.23
C LEU A 231 -2.17 29.17 24.74
N GLU A 232 -1.90 30.46 24.56
CA GLU A 232 -2.84 31.55 24.75
C GLU A 232 -2.66 32.53 23.58
N GLU A 233 -3.66 32.54 22.67
CA GLU A 233 -3.58 33.26 21.39
C GLU A 233 -4.91 33.98 21.11
N THR A 234 -4.83 35.21 20.64
CA THR A 234 -5.99 35.96 20.17
C THR A 234 -6.15 35.79 18.66
N LEU A 235 -7.24 35.20 18.25
CA LEU A 235 -7.59 34.95 16.85
C LEU A 235 -8.66 35.94 16.39
N ASN A 236 -8.44 36.64 15.29
CA ASN A 236 -9.48 37.47 14.67
C ASN A 236 -10.27 36.61 13.69
N LEU A 237 -11.49 36.21 14.07
CA LEU A 237 -12.30 35.26 13.33
C LEU A 237 -13.55 35.95 12.76
N PRO A 238 -13.91 35.69 11.49
CA PRO A 238 -15.24 36.04 10.97
C PRO A 238 -16.32 35.22 11.64
N ALA A 239 -17.57 35.64 11.54
CA ALA A 239 -18.68 34.83 11.99
C ALA A 239 -18.69 33.49 11.21
N GLY A 240 -18.82 32.37 11.91
CA GLY A 240 -18.76 31.04 11.31
C GLY A 240 -18.11 29.99 12.22
N SER A 241 -17.96 28.78 11.70
CA SER A 241 -17.22 27.68 12.31
C SER A 241 -15.82 27.61 11.75
N HIS A 242 -14.82 27.53 12.60
CA HIS A 242 -13.41 27.57 12.26
C HIS A 242 -12.70 26.36 12.84
N LEU A 243 -11.85 25.70 12.06
CA LEU A 243 -11.02 24.60 12.51
C LEU A 243 -9.62 25.14 12.78
N VAL A 244 -9.23 25.22 14.05
CA VAL A 244 -7.92 25.73 14.47
C VAL A 244 -6.98 24.55 14.74
N PRO A 245 -5.94 24.32 13.93
CA PRO A 245 -4.96 23.28 14.17
C PRO A 245 -3.95 23.72 15.24
N VAL A 246 -3.72 22.88 16.26
CA VAL A 246 -2.71 23.12 17.31
C VAL A 246 -1.79 21.92 17.39
N GLY A 247 -0.48 22.16 17.22
CA GLY A 247 0.55 21.14 17.36
C GLY A 247 0.80 20.81 18.84
N LEU A 248 0.70 19.56 19.20
CA LEU A 248 0.88 19.05 20.57
C LEU A 248 1.89 17.89 20.57
N GLY A 249 2.56 17.70 21.70
CA GLY A 249 3.40 16.53 21.97
C GLY A 249 2.81 15.70 23.11
N THR A 250 2.96 14.37 23.04
CA THR A 250 2.57 13.51 24.16
C THR A 250 3.62 13.57 25.24
N THR A 251 3.17 13.84 26.47
CA THR A 251 4.04 13.87 27.67
C THR A 251 3.46 12.98 28.75
N GLY A 252 4.31 12.22 29.41
CA GLY A 252 3.90 11.31 30.48
C GLY A 252 3.17 10.05 29.96
N SER A 253 2.97 9.10 30.84
CA SER A 253 2.26 7.85 30.56
C SER A 253 0.85 7.88 31.15
N GLU A 254 -0.10 7.21 30.52
CA GLU A 254 -1.48 6.92 30.83
C GLU A 254 -2.51 7.84 30.13
N ILE A 255 -2.91 8.94 30.72
CA ILE A 255 -3.95 9.82 30.16
C ILE A 255 -3.46 11.27 30.14
N MET A 256 -3.36 11.81 28.94
CA MET A 256 -3.09 13.23 28.70
C MET A 256 -4.41 13.95 28.55
N THR A 257 -4.66 14.95 29.38
CA THR A 257 -5.87 15.76 29.34
C THR A 257 -5.63 17.06 28.59
N ILE A 258 -6.58 17.42 27.71
CA ILE A 258 -6.55 18.66 26.96
C ILE A 258 -7.82 19.42 27.28
N ALA A 259 -7.68 20.68 27.70
CA ALA A 259 -8.80 21.59 27.88
C ALA A 259 -8.60 22.82 26.99
N VAL A 260 -9.68 23.22 26.35
CA VAL A 260 -9.72 24.40 25.50
C VAL A 260 -10.76 25.37 26.06
N GLU A 261 -10.45 26.62 26.12
CA GLU A 261 -11.36 27.68 26.52
C GLU A 261 -11.32 28.81 25.50
N THR A 262 -12.49 29.22 24.99
CA THR A 262 -12.67 30.43 24.19
C THR A 262 -13.15 31.57 25.08
N ARG A 263 -12.63 32.79 24.89
CA ARG A 263 -13.04 33.99 25.62
C ARG A 263 -13.33 35.09 24.64
N THR A 264 -14.52 35.68 24.75
CA THR A 264 -14.96 36.81 23.92
C THR A 264 -15.68 37.82 24.81
N ASP A 265 -15.43 39.10 24.55
CA ASP A 265 -16.09 40.18 25.30
C ASP A 265 -17.61 40.15 25.14
N GLY A 266 -18.33 40.10 26.25
CA GLY A 266 -19.79 40.14 26.25
C GLY A 266 -20.46 38.82 25.94
N ASP A 267 -19.76 37.72 26.02
CA ASP A 267 -20.30 36.35 25.87
C ASP A 267 -21.37 36.07 26.93
N PRO A 268 -22.60 35.73 26.52
CA PRO A 268 -23.70 35.51 27.45
C PRO A 268 -23.74 34.13 28.07
N ARG A 269 -22.86 33.19 27.58
CA ARG A 269 -22.90 31.76 27.97
C ARG A 269 -21.51 31.17 28.19
N PRO A 270 -20.82 31.53 29.24
CA PRO A 270 -19.48 31.03 29.50
C PRO A 270 -19.41 29.50 29.70
N GLU A 271 -20.58 28.83 29.87
CA GLU A 271 -20.67 27.39 30.08
C GLU A 271 -20.30 26.59 28.80
N ASN A 272 -20.56 27.16 27.62
CA ASN A 272 -20.28 26.48 26.33
C ASN A 272 -18.90 26.84 25.76
N ASN A 273 -18.12 27.66 26.46
CA ASN A 273 -16.82 28.13 26.04
C ASN A 273 -15.69 27.10 26.26
N ARG A 274 -15.96 26.05 27.00
CA ARG A 274 -14.99 25.02 27.33
C ARG A 274 -15.25 23.75 26.56
N ALA A 275 -14.14 23.17 26.06
CA ALA A 275 -14.14 21.82 25.53
C ALA A 275 -13.00 21.01 26.13
N PHE A 276 -13.25 19.76 26.38
CA PHE A 276 -12.29 18.83 26.92
C PHE A 276 -12.04 17.70 25.94
N ALA A 277 -10.81 17.19 25.96
CA ALA A 277 -10.45 15.98 25.27
C ALA A 277 -9.43 15.20 26.10
N ALA A 278 -9.29 13.95 25.84
CA ALA A 278 -8.29 13.12 26.48
C ALA A 278 -7.68 12.15 25.49
N LEU A 279 -6.39 11.93 25.64
CA LEU A 279 -5.60 11.05 24.84
C LEU A 279 -4.97 9.99 25.74
N GLN A 280 -5.14 8.72 25.37
CA GLN A 280 -4.43 7.66 26.06
C GLN A 280 -2.98 7.62 25.57
N VAL A 281 -2.02 7.70 26.48
CA VAL A 281 -0.60 7.69 26.16
C VAL A 281 0.04 6.41 26.67
N PHE A 282 0.61 5.64 25.75
CA PHE A 282 1.33 4.42 26.06
C PHE A 282 2.81 4.71 26.23
N PRO A 283 3.54 3.92 27.05
CA PRO A 283 4.99 4.07 27.19
C PRO A 283 5.71 4.07 25.85
N ALA A 284 6.89 4.70 25.77
CA ALA A 284 7.68 4.76 24.56
C ALA A 284 7.86 3.36 23.92
N PRO A 285 7.68 3.23 22.61
CA PRO A 285 7.78 1.93 21.94
C PRO A 285 9.22 1.44 21.94
N ARG A 286 9.41 0.15 22.19
CA ARG A 286 10.73 -0.52 22.15
C ARG A 286 10.93 -1.17 20.78
N VAL A 287 12.06 -0.91 20.16
CA VAL A 287 12.49 -1.47 18.87
C VAL A 287 13.59 -2.51 19.13
N LEU A 288 13.47 -3.69 18.52
CA LEU A 288 14.54 -4.68 18.51
C LEU A 288 15.28 -4.60 17.19
N LEU A 289 16.56 -4.31 17.22
CA LEU A 289 17.42 -4.33 16.03
C LEU A 289 18.26 -5.61 16.03
N VAL A 290 18.08 -6.43 15.00
CA VAL A 290 18.80 -7.69 14.78
C VAL A 290 19.78 -7.49 13.63
N THR A 291 21.08 -7.53 13.90
CA THR A 291 22.12 -7.28 12.90
C THR A 291 23.46 -7.87 13.34
N GLU A 292 24.32 -8.19 12.37
CA GLU A 292 25.73 -8.54 12.61
C GLU A 292 26.65 -7.31 12.63
N ASN A 293 26.20 -6.18 12.06
CA ASN A 293 26.99 -4.96 11.96
C ASN A 293 26.77 -4.01 13.14
N ALA A 294 27.49 -4.23 14.23
CA ALA A 294 27.38 -3.41 15.43
C ALA A 294 27.80 -1.92 15.24
N GLY A 295 28.45 -1.56 14.15
CA GLY A 295 28.86 -0.18 13.86
C GLY A 295 27.67 0.67 13.40
N THR A 296 27.11 0.37 12.24
CA THR A 296 25.93 1.04 11.66
C THR A 296 24.71 0.95 12.57
N ALA A 297 24.57 -0.17 13.30
CA ALA A 297 23.49 -0.37 14.25
C ALA A 297 23.51 0.63 15.43
N ARG A 298 24.68 1.01 15.95
CA ARG A 298 24.77 2.00 17.03
C ARG A 298 24.41 3.40 16.54
N ASP A 299 24.81 3.76 15.34
CA ASP A 299 24.45 5.06 14.74
C ASP A 299 22.94 5.13 14.52
N PHE A 300 22.35 4.03 14.05
CA PHE A 300 20.89 3.92 13.91
C PHE A 300 20.16 3.99 15.25
N ALA A 301 20.61 3.24 16.26
CA ALA A 301 20.05 3.29 17.60
C ALA A 301 20.16 4.70 18.22
N GLY A 302 21.24 5.42 17.94
CA GLY A 302 21.42 6.82 18.34
C GLY A 302 20.38 7.74 17.69
N ALA A 303 20.15 7.59 16.39
CA ALA A 303 19.14 8.36 15.66
C ALA A 303 17.72 8.06 16.15
N LEU A 304 17.42 6.81 16.48
CA LEU A 304 16.14 6.42 17.07
C LEU A 304 15.93 7.03 18.46
N ALA A 305 16.98 7.03 19.30
CA ALA A 305 16.92 7.62 20.62
C ALA A 305 16.67 9.15 20.57
N GLU A 306 17.26 9.87 19.61
CA GLU A 306 16.96 11.29 19.35
C GLU A 306 15.50 11.50 18.96
N ALA A 307 14.89 10.53 18.28
CA ALA A 307 13.47 10.53 17.90
C ALA A 307 12.52 10.04 19.01
N GLY A 308 13.05 9.71 20.22
CA GLY A 308 12.28 9.21 21.35
C GLY A 308 11.85 7.75 21.24
N LEU A 309 12.60 6.94 20.48
CA LEU A 309 12.37 5.50 20.30
C LEU A 309 13.48 4.71 21.01
N ASP A 310 13.11 3.90 21.98
CA ASP A 310 14.06 3.02 22.67
C ASP A 310 14.37 1.79 21.80
N SER A 311 15.66 1.43 21.70
CA SER A 311 16.08 0.27 20.93
C SER A 311 17.05 -0.64 21.67
N ASP A 312 16.86 -1.95 21.48
CA ASP A 312 17.79 -2.99 21.91
C ASP A 312 18.48 -3.59 20.68
N LEU A 313 19.77 -3.89 20.80
CA LEU A 313 20.59 -4.45 19.73
C LEU A 313 20.99 -5.88 20.10
N ILE A 314 20.75 -6.82 19.17
CA ILE A 314 21.15 -8.22 19.31
C ILE A 314 21.74 -8.76 18.00
N VAL A 315 22.48 -9.87 18.12
CA VAL A 315 22.92 -10.68 16.97
C VAL A 315 21.86 -11.70 16.59
N PRO A 316 21.85 -12.24 15.36
CA PRO A 316 20.82 -13.19 14.90
C PRO A 316 20.66 -14.43 15.78
N GLU A 317 21.78 -14.94 16.35
CA GLU A 317 21.80 -16.11 17.23
C GLU A 317 21.00 -15.90 18.52
N ASP A 318 20.93 -14.66 19.00
CA ASP A 318 20.22 -14.27 20.24
C ASP A 318 18.75 -13.89 20.01
N LEU A 319 18.26 -13.94 18.77
CA LEU A 319 16.85 -13.62 18.49
C LEU A 319 15.94 -14.68 19.13
N PRO A 320 15.01 -14.29 20.01
CA PRO A 320 14.08 -15.23 20.62
C PRO A 320 13.18 -15.93 19.60
N ASP A 321 12.92 -17.21 19.82
CA ASP A 321 11.95 -18.02 19.05
C ASP A 321 10.57 -18.08 19.72
N SER A 322 10.40 -17.39 20.86
CA SER A 322 9.18 -17.31 21.65
C SER A 322 8.46 -15.97 21.45
N LEU A 323 7.17 -16.01 21.12
CA LEU A 323 6.34 -14.81 21.05
C LEU A 323 6.24 -14.07 22.40
N ALA A 324 6.33 -14.79 23.51
CA ALA A 324 6.29 -14.17 24.84
C ALA A 324 7.48 -13.25 25.08
N ASP A 325 8.68 -13.68 24.68
CA ASP A 325 9.91 -12.88 24.82
C ASP A 325 9.94 -11.71 23.81
N LEU A 326 9.39 -11.90 22.59
CA LEU A 326 9.27 -10.85 21.60
C LEU A 326 8.19 -9.83 21.94
N SER A 327 7.20 -10.18 22.76
CA SER A 327 6.03 -9.32 23.05
C SER A 327 6.35 -7.98 23.70
N ILE A 328 7.52 -7.84 24.30
CA ILE A 328 7.99 -6.57 24.90
C ILE A 328 8.34 -5.53 23.83
N TYR A 329 8.60 -5.94 22.59
CA TYR A 329 8.91 -5.07 21.47
C TYR A 329 7.68 -4.72 20.67
N GLN A 330 7.65 -3.53 20.07
CA GLN A 330 6.60 -3.06 19.18
C GLN A 330 6.99 -3.18 17.71
N VAL A 331 8.30 -3.09 17.42
CA VAL A 331 8.86 -3.23 16.08
C VAL A 331 10.14 -4.06 16.15
N ILE A 332 10.34 -4.94 15.19
CA ILE A 332 11.61 -5.64 14.97
C ILE A 332 12.18 -5.19 13.63
N VAL A 333 13.46 -4.85 13.62
CA VAL A 333 14.24 -4.51 12.41
C VAL A 333 15.24 -5.63 12.17
N VAL A 334 15.19 -6.26 11.00
CA VAL A 334 16.13 -7.29 10.57
C VAL A 334 17.01 -6.67 9.49
N ASP A 335 18.30 -6.50 9.80
CA ASP A 335 19.24 -5.77 8.96
C ASP A 335 20.28 -6.70 8.34
N ASN A 336 20.19 -6.93 7.03
CA ASN A 336 21.18 -7.62 6.20
C ASN A 336 21.67 -8.95 6.76
N ILE A 337 20.77 -9.87 7.09
CA ILE A 337 21.03 -11.17 7.72
C ILE A 337 20.75 -12.29 6.72
N LEU A 338 21.60 -13.33 6.68
CA LEU A 338 21.35 -14.54 5.90
C LEU A 338 20.20 -15.36 6.52
N ALA A 339 19.35 -15.95 5.70
CA ALA A 339 18.32 -16.88 6.18
C ALA A 339 18.90 -18.10 6.91
N ALA A 340 20.15 -18.48 6.56
CA ALA A 340 20.88 -19.58 7.21
C ALA A 340 21.28 -19.27 8.65
N ASP A 341 21.40 -17.98 9.01
CA ASP A 341 21.75 -17.54 10.37
C ASP A 341 20.54 -17.43 11.30
N LEU A 342 19.34 -17.62 10.74
CA LEU A 342 18.10 -17.67 11.49
C LEU A 342 17.54 -19.10 11.54
N ALA A 343 17.29 -19.58 12.75
CA ALA A 343 16.58 -20.84 12.90
C ALA A 343 15.12 -20.74 12.40
N GLU A 344 14.57 -21.85 11.92
CA GLU A 344 13.18 -21.90 11.42
C GLU A 344 12.17 -21.44 12.50
N GLY A 345 12.46 -21.73 13.79
CA GLY A 345 11.67 -21.26 14.93
C GLY A 345 11.66 -19.75 15.06
N GLN A 346 12.82 -19.10 14.91
CA GLN A 346 12.96 -17.65 14.93
C GLN A 346 12.20 -16.99 13.78
N MET A 347 12.34 -17.51 12.56
CA MET A 347 11.58 -17.01 11.40
C MET A 347 10.07 -17.14 11.58
N ARG A 348 9.59 -18.25 12.16
CA ARG A 348 8.16 -18.40 12.52
C ARG A 348 7.74 -17.40 13.59
N ALA A 349 8.57 -17.19 14.61
CA ALA A 349 8.28 -16.20 15.64
C ALA A 349 8.16 -14.79 15.08
N LEU A 350 9.01 -14.40 14.12
CA LEU A 350 8.90 -13.12 13.39
C LEU A 350 7.58 -13.02 12.61
N LYS A 351 7.19 -14.07 11.90
CA LYS A 351 5.90 -14.10 11.20
C LYS A 351 4.72 -13.94 12.16
N ASP A 352 4.71 -14.73 13.24
CA ASP A 352 3.63 -14.72 14.23
C ASP A 352 3.58 -13.40 15.01
N PHE A 353 4.73 -12.77 15.25
CA PHE A 353 4.86 -11.44 15.82
C PHE A 353 4.09 -10.37 15.01
N VAL A 354 4.20 -10.43 13.69
CA VAL A 354 3.44 -9.55 12.81
C VAL A 354 1.98 -10.00 12.71
N GLN A 355 1.75 -11.26 12.37
CA GLN A 355 0.43 -11.74 11.99
C GLN A 355 -0.54 -11.81 13.17
N GLN A 356 -0.07 -12.24 14.35
CA GLN A 356 -0.93 -12.53 15.51
C GLN A 356 -0.88 -11.42 16.55
N LEU A 357 0.32 -10.84 16.83
CA LEU A 357 0.46 -9.76 17.81
C LEU A 357 0.21 -8.37 17.20
N GLY A 358 0.09 -8.25 15.89
CA GLY A 358 -0.14 -6.97 15.23
C GLY A 358 1.04 -6.00 15.30
N ARG A 359 2.26 -6.53 15.50
CA ARG A 359 3.49 -5.75 15.65
C ARG A 359 4.13 -5.43 14.31
N GLY A 360 5.09 -4.49 14.33
CA GLY A 360 5.82 -4.06 13.14
C GLY A 360 7.04 -4.90 12.82
N LEU A 361 7.30 -5.15 11.54
CA LEU A 361 8.54 -5.74 11.07
C LEU A 361 9.13 -4.86 9.96
N ILE A 362 10.41 -4.55 10.07
CA ILE A 362 11.16 -3.86 9.03
C ILE A 362 12.26 -4.80 8.56
N PHE A 363 12.24 -5.14 7.28
CA PHE A 363 13.23 -6.01 6.66
C PHE A 363 14.13 -5.18 5.74
N MET A 364 15.42 -5.17 6.03
CA MET A 364 16.40 -4.34 5.35
C MET A 364 17.27 -5.15 4.41
N GLY A 365 17.59 -4.55 3.29
CA GLY A 365 18.39 -5.13 2.23
C GLY A 365 19.87 -5.16 2.52
N GLY A 366 20.61 -5.57 1.52
CA GLY A 366 22.03 -5.78 1.53
C GLY A 366 22.40 -7.07 0.83
N ARG A 367 23.68 -7.42 0.85
CA ARG A 367 24.18 -8.63 0.17
C ARG A 367 23.74 -9.94 0.84
N ASN A 368 23.28 -9.88 2.10
CA ASN A 368 22.85 -11.04 2.88
C ASN A 368 21.31 -11.05 3.12
N ALA A 369 20.56 -10.25 2.38
CA ALA A 369 19.12 -10.13 2.57
C ALA A 369 18.34 -10.59 1.34
N PHE A 370 17.03 -10.75 1.50
CA PHE A 370 16.10 -11.08 0.44
C PHE A 370 16.50 -12.32 -0.38
N THR A 371 16.50 -12.21 -1.71
CA THR A 371 16.88 -13.29 -2.63
C THR A 371 18.32 -13.73 -2.40
N LEU A 372 19.26 -12.77 -2.27
CA LEU A 372 20.67 -13.06 -2.00
C LEU A 372 20.89 -13.70 -0.63
N GLY A 373 20.09 -13.33 0.35
CA GLY A 373 20.09 -13.92 1.69
C GLY A 373 19.45 -15.28 1.80
N GLY A 374 18.89 -15.84 0.71
CA GLY A 374 18.28 -17.17 0.71
C GLY A 374 16.90 -17.24 1.37
N TYR A 375 16.12 -16.14 1.36
CA TYR A 375 14.79 -16.12 1.95
C TYR A 375 13.68 -16.65 1.04
N GLN A 376 13.97 -17.02 -0.21
CA GLN A 376 13.03 -17.69 -1.10
C GLN A 376 12.54 -19.00 -0.49
N ASP A 377 11.27 -19.32 -0.67
CA ASP A 377 10.61 -20.51 -0.11
C ASP A 377 10.64 -20.61 1.44
N THR A 378 11.04 -19.54 2.15
CA THR A 378 10.98 -19.49 3.62
C THR A 378 9.63 -18.97 4.12
N VAL A 379 9.39 -19.09 5.42
CA VAL A 379 8.18 -18.55 6.07
C VAL A 379 8.17 -17.00 6.14
N ILE A 380 9.29 -16.36 5.86
CA ILE A 380 9.43 -14.88 5.81
C ILE A 380 8.96 -14.34 4.47
N GLU A 381 9.22 -15.02 3.35
CA GLU A 381 8.86 -14.52 2.02
C GLU A 381 7.40 -14.06 1.88
N PRO A 382 6.38 -14.82 2.33
CA PRO A 382 4.98 -14.40 2.19
C PRO A 382 4.61 -13.15 2.97
N ILE A 383 5.40 -12.76 4.00
CA ILE A 383 5.10 -11.59 4.82
C ILE A 383 5.73 -10.30 4.31
N LEU A 384 6.65 -10.40 3.35
CA LEU A 384 7.32 -9.24 2.77
C LEU A 384 6.41 -8.51 1.76
N PRO A 385 6.41 -7.17 1.72
CA PRO A 385 5.64 -6.37 0.75
C PRO A 385 6.25 -6.37 -0.66
N VAL A 386 7.23 -7.22 -0.91
CA VAL A 386 7.92 -7.41 -2.20
C VAL A 386 8.01 -8.90 -2.51
N ARG A 387 8.14 -9.25 -3.79
CA ARG A 387 8.42 -10.63 -4.24
C ARG A 387 9.92 -10.81 -4.35
N LEU A 388 10.40 -11.96 -3.93
CA LEU A 388 11.83 -12.31 -3.96
C LEU A 388 12.25 -12.81 -5.36
N GLU A 389 11.72 -12.16 -6.37
CA GLU A 389 12.03 -12.39 -7.78
C GLU A 389 12.49 -11.06 -8.40
N PRO A 390 13.47 -11.07 -9.31
CA PRO A 390 13.86 -9.86 -10.01
C PRO A 390 12.70 -9.36 -10.87
N PRO A 391 12.54 -8.02 -11.01
CA PRO A 391 11.49 -7.45 -11.84
C PRO A 391 11.64 -7.90 -13.30
N PRO A 392 10.54 -8.26 -14.01
CA PRO A 392 10.62 -8.62 -15.42
C PRO A 392 11.05 -7.40 -16.25
N ARG A 393 12.25 -7.45 -16.82
CA ARG A 393 12.78 -6.38 -17.68
C ARG A 393 12.66 -6.77 -19.15
N GLU A 394 12.19 -5.85 -20.00
CA GLU A 394 12.05 -6.08 -21.44
C GLU A 394 13.40 -6.23 -22.17
N GLN A 395 14.52 -5.83 -21.55
CA GLN A 395 15.85 -5.95 -22.09
C GLN A 395 16.80 -6.49 -21.00
N ASN A 396 17.07 -7.79 -21.04
CA ASN A 396 18.18 -8.37 -20.29
C ASN A 396 19.48 -7.83 -20.89
N SER A 397 20.34 -7.21 -20.07
CA SER A 397 21.71 -6.85 -20.52
C SER A 397 22.42 -8.12 -20.96
N PRO A 398 23.05 -8.12 -22.14
CA PRO A 398 23.78 -9.30 -22.60
C PRO A 398 24.87 -9.72 -21.58
N LEU A 399 24.90 -11.00 -21.25
CA LEU A 399 25.88 -11.60 -20.36
C LEU A 399 27.01 -12.22 -21.16
N THR A 400 28.25 -11.96 -20.76
CA THR A 400 29.40 -12.79 -21.21
C THR A 400 29.79 -13.75 -20.09
N LEU A 401 29.44 -15.01 -20.24
CA LEU A 401 29.79 -16.07 -19.30
C LEU A 401 31.02 -16.84 -19.76
N VAL A 402 32.06 -16.93 -18.93
CA VAL A 402 33.21 -17.80 -19.17
C VAL A 402 33.26 -18.88 -18.09
N LEU A 403 33.15 -20.13 -18.52
CA LEU A 403 33.30 -21.29 -17.67
C LEU A 403 34.75 -21.76 -17.70
N VAL A 404 35.43 -21.71 -16.54
CA VAL A 404 36.83 -22.16 -16.37
C VAL A 404 36.83 -23.50 -15.66
N LEU A 405 37.06 -24.56 -16.44
CA LEU A 405 36.83 -25.93 -15.98
C LEU A 405 38.14 -26.66 -15.76
N ASP A 406 38.35 -27.17 -14.55
CA ASP A 406 39.46 -28.05 -14.20
C ASP A 406 39.32 -29.40 -14.92
N ARG A 407 40.38 -29.82 -15.57
CA ARG A 407 40.53 -31.15 -16.15
C ARG A 407 41.82 -31.85 -15.69
N SER A 408 42.30 -31.51 -14.50
CA SER A 408 43.43 -32.18 -13.86
C SER A 408 43.18 -33.67 -13.64
N ALA A 409 44.18 -34.41 -13.27
CA ALA A 409 44.07 -35.88 -13.13
C ALA A 409 43.11 -36.28 -11.98
N SER A 410 42.94 -35.45 -10.95
CA SER A 410 42.00 -35.62 -9.82
C SER A 410 40.53 -35.65 -10.27
N MET A 411 40.20 -34.92 -11.31
CA MET A 411 38.84 -34.86 -11.90
C MET A 411 38.36 -36.19 -12.51
N ASP A 412 39.24 -37.22 -12.61
CA ASP A 412 38.82 -38.59 -12.96
C ASP A 412 38.12 -39.30 -11.79
N GLY A 413 38.35 -38.82 -10.57
CA GLY A 413 37.79 -39.35 -9.35
C GLY A 413 38.42 -40.66 -8.88
N PRO A 414 37.99 -41.20 -7.72
CA PRO A 414 38.50 -42.44 -7.17
C PRO A 414 38.33 -43.64 -8.13
N ARG A 415 39.29 -44.61 -8.08
CA ARG A 415 39.20 -45.84 -8.90
C ARG A 415 37.91 -46.59 -8.61
N GLY A 416 37.16 -46.89 -9.64
CA GLY A 416 35.91 -47.62 -9.57
C GLY A 416 34.64 -46.73 -9.58
N THR A 417 34.77 -45.43 -9.62
CA THR A 417 33.69 -44.50 -9.84
C THR A 417 33.01 -44.71 -11.20
N PRO A 418 31.71 -44.91 -11.32
CA PRO A 418 31.02 -44.99 -12.60
C PRO A 418 31.31 -43.79 -13.47
N ASN A 419 31.45 -43.98 -14.78
CA ASN A 419 31.86 -42.89 -15.70
C ASN A 419 30.95 -41.64 -15.64
N ASN A 420 29.66 -41.85 -15.39
CA ASN A 420 28.65 -40.76 -15.26
C ASN A 420 28.65 -40.06 -13.90
N LEU A 421 29.38 -40.60 -12.90
CA LEU A 421 29.49 -40.01 -11.57
C LEU A 421 30.90 -39.43 -11.31
N ARG A 422 31.80 -39.42 -12.30
CA ARG A 422 33.10 -38.80 -12.17
C ARG A 422 32.96 -37.28 -12.12
N PRO A 423 33.80 -36.58 -11.34
CA PRO A 423 33.78 -35.12 -11.25
C PRO A 423 33.76 -34.44 -12.62
N ILE A 424 34.63 -34.89 -13.54
CA ILE A 424 34.69 -34.32 -14.90
C ILE A 424 33.39 -34.54 -15.70
N ALA A 425 32.70 -35.69 -15.52
CA ALA A 425 31.45 -35.95 -16.23
C ALA A 425 30.31 -35.07 -15.73
N LEU A 426 30.24 -34.86 -14.42
CA LEU A 426 29.27 -33.97 -13.80
C LEU A 426 29.57 -32.50 -14.09
N ALA A 427 30.82 -32.08 -14.10
CA ALA A 427 31.23 -30.75 -14.54
C ALA A 427 30.85 -30.48 -16.01
N ARG A 428 30.99 -31.47 -16.89
CA ARG A 428 30.56 -31.38 -18.29
C ARG A 428 29.05 -31.23 -18.41
N GLU A 429 28.27 -32.05 -17.66
CA GLU A 429 26.82 -31.98 -17.65
C GLU A 429 26.36 -30.61 -17.13
N ALA A 430 26.94 -30.16 -16.02
CA ALA A 430 26.66 -28.87 -15.43
C ALA A 430 26.92 -27.71 -16.37
N ALA A 431 28.08 -27.70 -17.03
CA ALA A 431 28.44 -26.71 -18.05
C ALA A 431 27.44 -26.67 -19.22
N LEU A 432 27.02 -27.86 -19.73
CA LEU A 432 26.05 -27.93 -20.80
C LEU A 432 24.66 -27.40 -20.40
N ARG A 433 24.23 -27.65 -19.16
CA ARG A 433 22.98 -27.10 -18.63
C ARG A 433 23.04 -25.59 -18.46
N SER A 434 24.17 -25.03 -18.03
CA SER A 434 24.37 -23.57 -17.97
C SER A 434 24.27 -22.93 -19.37
N VAL A 435 24.76 -23.62 -20.42
CA VAL A 435 24.57 -23.14 -21.80
C VAL A 435 23.12 -23.05 -22.22
N GLU A 436 22.26 -23.96 -21.72
CA GLU A 436 20.84 -23.99 -22.03
C GLU A 436 20.07 -22.79 -21.38
N THR A 437 20.67 -22.12 -20.40
CA THR A 437 20.05 -20.94 -19.74
C THR A 437 20.39 -19.62 -20.44
N LEU A 438 21.33 -19.61 -21.38
CA LEU A 438 21.77 -18.40 -22.09
C LEU A 438 20.77 -17.98 -23.16
N GLY A 439 20.52 -16.68 -23.24
CA GLY A 439 19.71 -16.05 -24.27
C GLY A 439 20.48 -15.84 -25.58
N PRO A 440 19.79 -15.46 -26.68
CA PRO A 440 20.43 -15.25 -27.99
C PRO A 440 21.38 -14.05 -28.03
N GLU A 441 21.25 -13.10 -27.13
CA GLU A 441 22.12 -11.92 -27.03
C GLU A 441 23.35 -12.16 -26.16
N ASP A 442 23.39 -13.26 -25.40
CA ASP A 442 24.51 -13.61 -24.52
C ASP A 442 25.71 -14.14 -25.27
N TYR A 443 26.85 -14.20 -24.58
CA TYR A 443 28.12 -14.75 -25.09
C TYR A 443 28.62 -15.84 -24.16
N LEU A 444 29.19 -16.88 -24.72
CA LEU A 444 29.76 -18.01 -24.00
C LEU A 444 31.20 -18.23 -24.37
N GLY A 445 32.05 -18.43 -23.35
CA GLY A 445 33.37 -18.97 -23.49
C GLY A 445 33.57 -20.19 -22.59
N ILE A 446 34.30 -21.21 -23.04
CA ILE A 446 34.65 -22.34 -22.20
C ILE A 446 36.17 -22.53 -22.27
N LEU A 447 36.80 -22.33 -21.12
CA LEU A 447 38.25 -22.55 -20.95
C LEU A 447 38.45 -23.79 -20.10
N SER A 448 39.24 -24.72 -20.57
CA SER A 448 39.63 -25.89 -19.79
C SER A 448 41.11 -25.83 -19.42
N TYR A 449 41.44 -26.28 -18.23
CA TYR A 449 42.81 -26.22 -17.79
C TYR A 449 43.27 -27.46 -17.01
N ASN A 450 44.55 -27.65 -17.03
CA ASN A 450 45.31 -28.53 -16.17
C ASN A 450 46.65 -27.81 -15.84
N ALA A 451 47.81 -28.31 -16.21
CA ALA A 451 49.08 -27.53 -16.20
C ALA A 451 49.07 -26.39 -17.23
N ASN A 452 48.20 -26.43 -18.23
CA ASN A 452 48.03 -25.42 -19.28
C ASN A 452 46.56 -25.06 -19.44
N ALA A 453 46.27 -23.78 -19.68
CA ALA A 453 44.97 -23.25 -20.02
C ALA A 453 44.72 -23.32 -21.55
N VAL A 454 43.55 -23.79 -21.96
CA VAL A 454 43.15 -23.92 -23.36
C VAL A 454 41.69 -23.52 -23.54
N TRP A 455 41.45 -22.63 -24.46
CA TRP A 455 40.07 -22.32 -24.87
C TRP A 455 39.46 -23.51 -25.62
N SER A 456 38.60 -24.28 -24.94
CA SER A 456 37.82 -25.37 -25.53
C SER A 456 36.70 -24.83 -26.42
N LEU A 457 36.15 -23.66 -26.06
CA LEU A 457 35.26 -22.86 -26.87
C LEU A 457 35.64 -21.39 -26.68
N PRO A 458 36.16 -20.68 -27.70
CA PRO A 458 36.41 -19.24 -27.62
C PRO A 458 35.12 -18.48 -27.36
N ILE A 459 35.22 -17.27 -26.74
CA ILE A 459 34.09 -16.40 -26.47
C ILE A 459 33.33 -16.08 -27.77
N GLN A 460 32.05 -16.40 -27.84
CA GLN A 460 31.23 -16.19 -29.02
C GLN A 460 29.75 -16.07 -28.61
N SER A 461 28.91 -15.50 -29.51
CA SER A 461 27.47 -15.28 -29.25
C SER A 461 26.71 -16.60 -29.05
N ALA A 462 25.92 -16.66 -27.99
CA ALA A 462 25.03 -17.79 -27.73
C ALA A 462 23.86 -17.87 -28.73
N GLY A 463 23.54 -16.77 -29.42
CA GLY A 463 22.53 -16.73 -30.49
C GLY A 463 22.95 -17.46 -31.78
N ASN A 464 24.19 -17.90 -31.90
CA ASN A 464 24.57 -18.81 -32.94
C ASN A 464 23.82 -20.15 -32.76
N GLY A 465 22.99 -20.52 -33.71
CA GLY A 465 22.12 -21.71 -33.61
C GLY A 465 22.85 -23.04 -33.37
N ASP A 466 24.17 -23.09 -33.48
CA ASP A 466 25.02 -24.25 -33.26
C ASP A 466 25.77 -24.22 -31.92
N ILE A 467 25.59 -23.19 -31.06
CA ILE A 467 26.39 -23.01 -29.82
C ILE A 467 26.31 -24.21 -28.89
N LEU A 468 25.14 -24.77 -28.70
CA LEU A 468 24.93 -25.93 -27.84
C LEU A 468 25.64 -27.17 -28.39
N GLN A 469 25.67 -27.32 -29.73
CA GLN A 469 26.41 -28.43 -30.35
C GLN A 469 27.94 -28.23 -30.21
N GLN A 470 28.43 -27.02 -30.40
CA GLN A 470 29.86 -26.70 -30.24
C GLN A 470 30.26 -26.88 -28.76
N ALA A 471 29.45 -26.47 -27.80
CA ALA A 471 29.69 -26.73 -26.37
C ALA A 471 29.71 -28.24 -26.07
N LYS A 472 28.81 -29.03 -26.64
CA LYS A 472 28.80 -30.50 -26.52
C LYS A 472 30.09 -31.12 -27.07
N ASP A 473 30.52 -30.67 -28.22
CA ASP A 473 31.76 -31.17 -28.86
C ASP A 473 33.00 -30.78 -28.01
N ALA A 474 33.07 -29.55 -27.53
CA ALA A 474 34.09 -29.07 -26.62
C ALA A 474 34.13 -29.88 -25.31
N MET A 475 32.97 -30.12 -24.69
CA MET A 475 32.86 -30.93 -23.48
C MET A 475 33.24 -32.40 -23.70
N ALA A 476 32.89 -32.97 -24.83
CA ALA A 476 33.21 -34.37 -25.17
C ALA A 476 34.72 -34.55 -25.34
N ALA A 477 35.44 -33.53 -25.80
CA ALA A 477 36.87 -33.54 -25.98
C ALA A 477 37.69 -33.44 -24.67
N LEU A 478 37.10 -32.98 -23.57
CA LEU A 478 37.79 -32.86 -22.29
C LEU A 478 38.20 -34.24 -21.78
N SER A 479 39.44 -34.40 -21.35
CA SER A 479 39.96 -35.63 -20.74
C SER A 479 40.80 -35.27 -19.52
N PRO A 480 40.57 -35.88 -18.34
CA PRO A 480 41.39 -35.66 -17.16
C PRO A 480 42.84 -36.01 -17.38
N SER A 481 43.75 -35.08 -17.12
CA SER A 481 45.20 -35.33 -17.21
C SER A 481 46.02 -34.16 -16.67
N GLY A 482 47.18 -34.47 -16.11
CA GLY A 482 48.17 -33.47 -15.69
C GLY A 482 47.89 -32.88 -14.29
N GLY A 483 48.60 -31.79 -14.00
CA GLY A 483 48.45 -31.02 -12.74
C GLY A 483 47.36 -29.95 -12.79
N THR A 484 47.33 -29.04 -11.82
CA THR A 484 46.34 -27.97 -11.68
C THR A 484 47.08 -26.62 -11.65
N ALA A 485 46.78 -25.71 -12.55
CA ALA A 485 47.36 -24.36 -12.62
C ALA A 485 46.21 -23.33 -12.69
N ILE A 486 45.63 -23.03 -11.55
CA ILE A 486 44.45 -22.17 -11.40
C ILE A 486 44.77 -20.74 -11.85
N PHE A 487 45.92 -20.21 -11.40
CA PHE A 487 46.32 -18.85 -11.74
C PHE A 487 46.39 -18.64 -13.25
N ASN A 488 47.05 -19.55 -13.98
CA ASN A 488 47.21 -19.45 -15.44
C ASN A 488 45.87 -19.54 -16.17
N ALA A 489 44.94 -20.32 -15.62
CA ALA A 489 43.62 -20.46 -16.19
C ALA A 489 42.76 -19.19 -15.98
N LEU A 490 42.81 -18.64 -14.78
CA LEU A 490 42.07 -17.43 -14.45
C LEU A 490 42.63 -16.21 -15.19
N ASP A 491 43.97 -16.09 -15.29
CA ASP A 491 44.64 -15.04 -16.08
C ASP A 491 44.25 -15.12 -17.56
N ALA A 492 44.22 -16.31 -18.14
CA ALA A 492 43.81 -16.52 -19.52
C ALA A 492 42.31 -16.18 -19.73
N ALA A 493 41.47 -16.45 -18.76
CA ALA A 493 40.05 -16.12 -18.82
C ALA A 493 39.79 -14.60 -18.73
N VAL A 494 40.42 -13.93 -17.76
CA VAL A 494 40.39 -12.48 -17.60
C VAL A 494 40.95 -11.78 -18.85
N THR A 495 42.11 -12.17 -19.31
CA THR A 495 42.72 -11.62 -20.53
C THR A 495 41.81 -11.83 -21.74
N GLY A 496 41.23 -13.01 -21.90
CA GLY A 496 40.35 -13.32 -23.01
C GLY A 496 39.05 -12.46 -23.00
N MET A 497 38.54 -12.13 -21.84
CA MET A 497 37.37 -11.21 -21.71
C MET A 497 37.76 -9.75 -22.00
N ILE A 498 38.92 -9.31 -21.53
CA ILE A 498 39.45 -7.96 -21.80
C ILE A 498 39.70 -7.75 -23.29
N GLU A 499 40.28 -8.75 -23.96
CA GLU A 499 40.55 -8.69 -25.40
C GLU A 499 39.28 -8.79 -26.27
N ASN A 500 38.19 -9.33 -25.72
CA ASN A 500 36.90 -9.50 -26.39
C ASN A 500 35.77 -8.89 -25.58
N PRO A 501 35.65 -7.56 -25.49
CA PRO A 501 34.58 -6.89 -24.75
C PRO A 501 33.26 -7.03 -25.53
N THR A 502 32.47 -8.04 -25.18
CA THR A 502 31.24 -8.41 -25.92
C THR A 502 29.95 -7.92 -25.23
N SER A 503 30.00 -7.68 -23.93
CA SER A 503 28.85 -7.20 -23.14
C SER A 503 29.30 -6.36 -21.95
N GLU A 504 28.37 -5.64 -21.35
CA GLU A 504 28.61 -4.87 -20.10
C GLU A 504 28.71 -5.80 -18.89
N THR A 505 27.84 -6.83 -18.82
CA THR A 505 27.88 -7.83 -17.74
C THR A 505 28.86 -8.95 -18.12
N ARG A 506 29.91 -9.12 -17.33
CA ARG A 506 30.98 -10.10 -17.58
C ARG A 506 31.25 -10.95 -16.35
N HIS A 507 31.14 -12.28 -16.50
CA HIS A 507 31.21 -13.18 -15.36
C HIS A 507 32.06 -14.42 -15.65
N ILE A 508 32.95 -14.76 -14.71
CA ILE A 508 33.76 -15.97 -14.73
C ILE A 508 33.31 -16.92 -13.66
N VAL A 509 33.09 -18.19 -14.01
CA VAL A 509 32.84 -19.26 -13.04
C VAL A 509 34.04 -20.22 -13.10
N LEU A 510 34.79 -20.23 -12.02
CA LEU A 510 35.98 -21.09 -11.86
C LEU A 510 35.62 -22.35 -11.07
N LEU A 511 35.84 -23.52 -11.64
CA LEU A 511 35.66 -24.81 -10.99
C LEU A 511 36.98 -25.51 -10.81
N SER A 512 37.32 -25.93 -9.57
CA SER A 512 38.55 -26.69 -9.27
C SER A 512 38.32 -27.70 -8.14
N ASP A 513 39.01 -28.84 -8.24
CA ASP A 513 39.14 -29.86 -7.19
C ASP A 513 40.52 -29.96 -6.58
N GLY A 514 41.45 -29.07 -6.97
CA GLY A 514 42.85 -29.12 -6.59
C GLY A 514 43.42 -27.82 -6.03
N ASN A 515 44.71 -27.80 -5.80
CA ASN A 515 45.48 -26.67 -5.26
C ASN A 515 46.42 -26.10 -6.34
N ASP A 516 46.81 -24.85 -6.19
CA ASP A 516 47.76 -24.14 -7.03
C ASP A 516 48.95 -23.64 -6.20
N ASP A 517 50.09 -23.50 -6.84
CA ASP A 517 51.35 -23.02 -6.23
C ASP A 517 51.53 -21.48 -6.36
N ALA A 518 50.61 -20.75 -7.00
CA ALA A 518 50.70 -19.29 -7.16
C ALA A 518 50.51 -18.54 -5.84
N SER A 519 51.16 -17.38 -5.71
CA SER A 519 51.08 -16.59 -4.47
C SER A 519 49.79 -15.81 -4.41
N LEU A 520 49.29 -15.55 -3.17
CA LEU A 520 48.10 -14.74 -2.96
C LEU A 520 48.25 -13.33 -3.55
N GLU A 521 49.45 -12.75 -3.54
CA GLU A 521 49.72 -11.43 -4.14
C GLU A 521 49.48 -11.42 -5.67
N GLN A 522 49.79 -12.52 -6.36
CA GLN A 522 49.54 -12.65 -7.80
C GLN A 522 48.01 -12.72 -8.06
N TYR A 523 47.29 -13.47 -7.26
CA TYR A 523 45.84 -13.54 -7.36
C TYR A 523 45.15 -12.20 -7.05
N THR A 524 45.61 -11.47 -6.03
CA THR A 524 45.08 -10.15 -5.71
C THR A 524 45.20 -9.18 -6.89
N ALA A 525 46.40 -9.12 -7.51
CA ALA A 525 46.61 -8.25 -8.67
C ALA A 525 45.76 -8.65 -9.88
N LEU A 526 45.51 -9.95 -10.08
CA LEU A 526 44.64 -10.44 -11.15
C LEU A 526 43.19 -10.10 -10.92
N VAL A 527 42.70 -10.28 -9.69
CA VAL A 527 41.32 -9.93 -9.32
C VAL A 527 41.09 -8.42 -9.40
N GLU A 528 42.05 -7.60 -8.96
CA GLU A 528 41.98 -6.15 -9.12
C GLU A 528 41.89 -5.73 -10.59
N ALA A 529 42.67 -6.41 -11.48
CA ALA A 529 42.61 -6.16 -12.91
C ALA A 529 41.26 -6.59 -13.51
N ALA A 530 40.68 -7.70 -13.06
CA ALA A 530 39.36 -8.15 -13.47
C ALA A 530 38.26 -7.16 -13.06
N LEU A 531 38.28 -6.70 -11.80
CA LEU A 531 37.30 -5.75 -11.28
C LEU A 531 37.43 -4.36 -11.94
N ALA A 532 38.61 -3.92 -12.31
CA ALA A 532 38.79 -2.67 -13.06
C ALA A 532 38.11 -2.69 -14.44
N GLU A 533 37.80 -3.86 -14.95
CA GLU A 533 37.09 -4.10 -16.20
C GLU A 533 35.70 -4.68 -15.96
N GLU A 534 35.15 -4.55 -14.75
CA GLU A 534 33.81 -5.02 -14.36
C GLU A 534 33.58 -6.53 -14.61
N ILE A 535 34.63 -7.34 -14.44
CA ILE A 535 34.56 -8.79 -14.55
C ILE A 535 34.44 -9.37 -13.15
N THR A 536 33.33 -10.05 -12.85
CA THR A 536 33.09 -10.75 -11.58
C THR A 536 33.54 -12.20 -11.65
N ILE A 537 33.93 -12.77 -10.49
CA ILE A 537 34.51 -14.12 -10.42
C ILE A 537 33.82 -14.91 -9.32
N SER A 538 33.07 -15.94 -9.70
CA SER A 538 32.55 -16.95 -8.77
C SER A 538 33.39 -18.21 -8.80
N THR A 539 33.44 -18.92 -7.68
CA THR A 539 34.28 -20.10 -7.54
C THR A 539 33.52 -21.29 -6.98
N ILE A 540 33.84 -22.48 -7.50
CA ILE A 540 33.24 -23.75 -7.06
C ILE A 540 34.40 -24.67 -6.63
N ALA A 541 34.53 -24.88 -5.33
CA ALA A 541 35.51 -25.81 -4.75
C ALA A 541 34.92 -27.22 -4.65
N LEU A 542 35.44 -28.16 -5.46
CA LEU A 542 34.89 -29.50 -5.56
C LEU A 542 35.67 -30.51 -4.71
N GLY A 543 34.99 -31.14 -3.79
CA GLY A 543 35.58 -32.18 -2.92
C GLY A 543 36.30 -31.62 -1.70
N VAL A 544 37.00 -32.51 -0.97
CA VAL A 544 37.68 -32.15 0.28
C VAL A 544 39.12 -31.68 0.06
N GLU A 545 39.70 -31.95 -1.12
CA GLU A 545 41.08 -31.65 -1.46
C GLU A 545 41.25 -30.28 -2.16
N ALA A 546 40.16 -29.64 -2.55
CA ALA A 546 40.16 -28.30 -3.14
C ALA A 546 40.66 -27.26 -2.13
N ASP A 547 41.44 -26.28 -2.63
CA ASP A 547 41.91 -25.13 -1.83
C ASP A 547 40.74 -24.17 -1.56
N ARG A 548 40.01 -24.44 -0.48
CA ARG A 548 38.81 -23.70 -0.12
C ARG A 548 39.14 -22.28 0.32
N GLU A 549 40.30 -22.04 0.95
CA GLU A 549 40.69 -20.71 1.40
C GLU A 549 40.98 -19.82 0.18
N LEU A 550 41.72 -20.31 -0.82
CA LEU A 550 41.97 -19.61 -2.06
C LEU A 550 40.67 -19.37 -2.85
N MET A 551 39.82 -20.39 -2.98
CA MET A 551 38.55 -20.26 -3.74
C MET A 551 37.58 -19.29 -3.09
N ALA A 552 37.48 -19.30 -1.77
CA ALA A 552 36.66 -18.32 -1.03
C ALA A 552 37.21 -16.90 -1.20
N PHE A 553 38.52 -16.73 -1.06
CA PHE A 553 39.20 -15.45 -1.30
C PHE A 553 38.95 -14.91 -2.72
N LEU A 554 39.09 -15.75 -3.74
CA LEU A 554 38.87 -15.34 -5.14
C LEU A 554 37.43 -14.91 -5.41
N ALA A 555 36.45 -15.60 -4.84
CA ALA A 555 35.05 -15.24 -4.97
C ALA A 555 34.72 -13.93 -4.24
N GLU A 556 35.13 -13.79 -2.97
CA GLU A 556 34.93 -12.60 -2.18
C GLU A 556 35.61 -11.37 -2.82
N ALA A 557 36.89 -11.48 -3.12
CA ALA A 557 37.66 -10.41 -3.78
C ALA A 557 37.13 -10.10 -5.18
N GLY A 558 36.68 -11.13 -5.94
CA GLY A 558 36.13 -11.01 -7.30
C GLY A 558 34.64 -10.61 -7.34
N ARG A 559 34.03 -10.23 -6.20
CA ARG A 559 32.61 -9.85 -6.10
C ARG A 559 31.64 -10.90 -6.63
N GLY A 560 32.05 -12.19 -6.58
CA GLY A 560 31.17 -13.31 -6.94
C GLY A 560 30.82 -14.17 -5.74
N ARG A 561 30.41 -15.42 -6.00
CA ARG A 561 29.95 -16.36 -4.98
C ARG A 561 30.91 -17.52 -4.83
N TYR A 562 31.06 -18.00 -3.58
CA TYR A 562 31.81 -19.18 -3.25
C TYR A 562 30.91 -20.36 -2.97
N TYR A 563 31.16 -21.50 -3.64
CA TYR A 563 30.45 -22.74 -3.42
C TYR A 563 31.41 -23.86 -2.99
N ALA A 564 31.17 -24.41 -1.79
CA ALA A 564 31.88 -25.61 -1.32
C ALA A 564 31.03 -26.84 -1.64
N VAL A 565 31.41 -27.60 -2.66
CA VAL A 565 30.66 -28.78 -3.16
C VAL A 565 31.36 -30.05 -2.71
N LEU A 566 30.75 -30.79 -1.80
CA LEU A 566 31.27 -32.07 -1.31
C LEU A 566 31.00 -33.24 -2.27
N GLU A 567 29.81 -33.21 -2.89
CA GLU A 567 29.36 -34.24 -3.83
C GLU A 567 29.15 -33.62 -5.22
N ALA A 568 29.84 -34.09 -6.21
CA ALA A 568 29.78 -33.55 -7.58
C ALA A 568 28.37 -33.60 -8.22
N THR A 569 27.45 -34.35 -7.64
CA THR A 569 26.02 -34.42 -8.05
C THR A 569 25.27 -33.12 -7.95
N ASP A 570 25.74 -32.19 -7.10
CA ASP A 570 25.10 -30.88 -6.89
C ASP A 570 25.55 -29.83 -7.92
N LEU A 571 26.65 -30.09 -8.65
CA LEU A 571 27.22 -29.17 -9.65
C LEU A 571 26.22 -28.67 -10.71
N PRO A 572 25.34 -29.52 -11.31
CA PRO A 572 24.44 -29.03 -12.33
C PRO A 572 23.46 -27.98 -11.81
N LYS A 573 22.99 -28.12 -10.58
CA LYS A 573 22.12 -27.12 -9.94
C LYS A 573 22.87 -25.83 -9.68
N ILE A 574 24.04 -25.91 -9.07
CA ILE A 574 24.86 -24.74 -8.71
C ILE A 574 25.27 -23.93 -9.94
N LEU A 575 25.68 -24.59 -11.04
CA LEU A 575 26.09 -23.88 -12.27
C LEU A 575 24.89 -23.23 -12.99
N ILE A 576 23.67 -23.81 -12.89
CA ILE A 576 22.44 -23.17 -13.38
C ILE A 576 22.14 -21.94 -12.54
N ASP A 577 22.10 -22.10 -11.21
CA ASP A 577 21.82 -21.04 -10.27
C ASP A 577 22.84 -19.89 -10.44
N GLU A 578 24.13 -20.22 -10.66
CA GLU A 578 25.19 -19.24 -10.87
C GLU A 578 25.09 -18.51 -12.22
N SER A 579 24.73 -19.21 -13.30
CA SER A 579 24.58 -18.58 -14.62
C SER A 579 23.36 -17.64 -14.68
N GLN A 580 22.34 -17.90 -13.88
CA GLN A 580 21.20 -17.00 -13.72
C GLN A 580 21.55 -15.81 -12.82
N ALA A 581 22.26 -16.07 -11.73
CA ALA A 581 22.70 -15.07 -10.78
C ALA A 581 23.77 -14.11 -11.33
N ALA A 582 24.57 -14.56 -12.31
CA ALA A 582 25.58 -13.73 -12.99
C ALA A 582 24.97 -12.62 -13.86
N ARG A 583 23.67 -12.67 -14.13
CA ARG A 583 22.96 -11.59 -14.85
C ARG A 583 22.65 -10.38 -13.98
N ASP A 584 23.02 -10.41 -12.70
CA ASP A 584 22.76 -9.35 -11.72
C ASP A 584 21.30 -8.86 -11.67
N GLU A 585 20.34 -9.74 -11.97
CA GLU A 585 18.92 -9.40 -11.91
C GLU A 585 18.42 -9.11 -10.48
N ASN A 586 19.16 -9.59 -9.46
CA ASN A 586 18.78 -9.49 -8.04
C ASN A 586 19.37 -8.26 -7.33
N VAL A 587 20.32 -7.57 -7.92
CA VAL A 587 21.01 -6.39 -7.34
C VAL A 587 21.26 -5.37 -8.42
N HIS A 588 20.99 -4.11 -8.08
CA HIS A 588 21.45 -2.98 -8.89
C HIS A 588 22.48 -2.18 -8.09
N GLU A 589 23.70 -2.06 -8.60
CA GLU A 589 24.76 -1.23 -8.00
C GLU A 589 25.03 0.00 -8.87
N GLY A 590 25.27 1.12 -8.21
CA GLY A 590 25.49 2.42 -8.84
C GLY A 590 24.68 3.52 -8.16
N GLU A 591 24.77 4.74 -8.67
CA GLU A 591 23.99 5.87 -8.13
C GLU A 591 22.50 5.71 -8.46
N VAL A 592 21.68 5.44 -7.44
CA VAL A 592 20.23 5.25 -7.54
C VAL A 592 19.51 6.36 -6.81
N PHE A 593 18.83 7.22 -7.54
CA PHE A 593 18.02 8.29 -6.97
C PHE A 593 16.62 7.78 -6.63
N PRO A 594 16.11 8.06 -5.43
CA PRO A 594 14.75 7.71 -5.08
C PRO A 594 13.73 8.66 -5.72
N ILE A 595 12.60 8.12 -6.14
CA ILE A 595 11.42 8.87 -6.55
C ILE A 595 10.21 8.46 -5.71
N VAL A 596 9.22 9.33 -5.63
CA VAL A 596 7.97 9.05 -4.90
C VAL A 596 7.13 8.07 -5.69
N GLY A 597 6.83 6.93 -5.09
CA GLY A 597 5.84 5.98 -5.59
C GLY A 597 4.43 6.38 -5.13
N GLU A 598 4.20 6.44 -3.83
CA GLU A 598 2.90 6.84 -3.26
C GLU A 598 2.95 8.28 -2.72
N ALA A 599 2.18 9.16 -3.36
CA ALA A 599 2.14 10.58 -2.96
C ALA A 599 1.41 10.76 -1.62
N ASN A 600 1.94 11.62 -0.76
CA ASN A 600 1.39 11.94 0.58
C ASN A 600 1.42 10.78 1.59
N HIS A 601 2.29 9.78 1.39
CA HIS A 601 2.43 8.72 2.37
C HIS A 601 2.99 9.23 3.71
N PRO A 602 2.48 8.79 4.88
CA PRO A 602 2.90 9.26 6.20
C PRO A 602 4.40 9.14 6.47
N VAL A 603 5.06 8.14 5.91
CA VAL A 603 6.52 7.94 5.99
C VAL A 603 7.31 9.12 5.43
N LEU A 604 6.78 9.82 4.44
CA LEU A 604 7.43 10.98 3.81
C LEU A 604 7.06 12.31 4.48
N SER A 605 6.29 12.29 5.56
CA SER A 605 5.85 13.50 6.27
C SER A 605 7.03 14.30 6.77
N GLY A 606 7.07 15.59 6.42
CA GLY A 606 8.14 16.51 6.81
C GLY A 606 9.47 16.31 6.09
N LEU A 607 9.52 15.43 5.06
CA LEU A 607 10.71 15.16 4.27
C LEU A 607 10.54 15.64 2.82
N SER A 608 11.64 16.12 2.23
CA SER A 608 11.71 16.49 0.81
C SER A 608 12.45 15.38 0.05
N VAL A 609 11.75 14.66 -0.83
CA VAL A 609 12.37 13.57 -1.60
C VAL A 609 13.48 14.07 -2.52
N SER A 610 13.41 15.33 -2.99
CA SER A 610 14.47 15.95 -3.79
C SER A 610 15.78 16.21 -3.03
N GLU A 611 15.76 16.12 -1.69
CA GLU A 611 16.94 16.26 -0.83
C GLU A 611 17.51 14.90 -0.39
N MET A 612 16.85 13.80 -0.74
CA MET A 612 17.34 12.47 -0.45
C MET A 612 18.55 12.15 -1.33
N PRO A 613 19.65 11.65 -0.75
CA PRO A 613 20.82 11.27 -1.51
C PRO A 613 20.57 10.03 -2.36
N ALA A 614 21.45 9.78 -3.32
CA ALA A 614 21.45 8.53 -4.05
C ALA A 614 21.85 7.37 -3.14
N LEU A 615 21.29 6.19 -3.40
CA LEU A 615 21.79 4.92 -2.87
C LEU A 615 22.91 4.40 -3.77
N GLY A 616 23.91 3.74 -3.19
CA GLY A 616 24.97 3.07 -3.93
C GLY A 616 24.53 1.73 -4.55
N GLY A 617 23.33 1.27 -4.24
CA GLY A 617 22.73 0.04 -4.76
C GLY A 617 21.49 -0.37 -3.97
N TYR A 618 20.80 -1.40 -4.46
CA TYR A 618 19.64 -2.00 -3.83
C TYR A 618 19.37 -3.42 -4.31
N ASN A 619 18.61 -4.19 -3.56
CA ASN A 619 18.11 -5.49 -4.00
C ASN A 619 16.95 -5.28 -5.00
N ALA A 620 17.14 -5.70 -6.24
CA ALA A 620 16.13 -5.58 -7.29
C ALA A 620 15.04 -6.63 -7.08
N LEU A 621 13.87 -6.19 -6.65
CA LEU A 621 12.74 -7.03 -6.26
C LEU A 621 11.47 -6.59 -6.99
N GLU A 622 10.57 -7.55 -7.26
CA GLU A 622 9.28 -7.24 -7.89
C GLU A 622 8.30 -6.65 -6.87
N SER A 623 7.58 -5.62 -7.29
CA SER A 623 6.52 -4.99 -6.49
C SER A 623 5.35 -5.94 -6.23
N ARG A 624 4.74 -5.85 -5.04
CA ARG A 624 3.44 -6.46 -4.70
C ARG A 624 2.30 -5.46 -4.67
N ALA A 625 2.39 -4.36 -5.39
CA ALA A 625 1.32 -3.36 -5.42
C ALA A 625 -0.02 -3.94 -5.89
N GLU A 626 -0.02 -4.94 -6.78
CA GLU A 626 -1.23 -5.66 -7.19
C GLU A 626 -1.88 -6.47 -6.04
N ASP A 627 -1.09 -6.90 -5.07
CA ASP A 627 -1.54 -7.62 -3.87
C ASP A 627 -1.92 -6.66 -2.72
N GLY A 628 -1.76 -5.34 -2.91
CA GLY A 628 -2.11 -4.30 -1.95
C GLY A 628 -0.93 -3.75 -1.13
N ALA A 629 0.32 -3.99 -1.56
CA ALA A 629 1.47 -3.29 -1.01
C ALA A 629 1.52 -1.84 -1.54
N GLU A 630 2.05 -0.95 -0.74
CA GLU A 630 2.25 0.46 -1.10
C GLU A 630 3.75 0.69 -1.32
N ASP A 631 4.13 1.01 -2.57
CA ASP A 631 5.49 1.37 -2.90
C ASP A 631 5.71 2.85 -2.62
N VAL A 632 6.32 3.15 -1.48
CA VAL A 632 6.52 4.52 -0.98
C VAL A 632 7.63 5.23 -1.74
N LEU A 633 8.75 4.53 -1.96
CA LEU A 633 9.88 5.01 -2.74
C LEU A 633 10.24 3.98 -3.81
N LEU A 634 10.54 4.48 -5.00
CA LEU A 634 10.97 3.70 -6.16
C LEU A 634 12.32 4.20 -6.66
N SER A 635 13.05 3.35 -7.38
CA SER A 635 14.25 3.75 -8.10
C SER A 635 13.91 4.58 -9.33
N ALA A 636 14.59 5.71 -9.54
CA ALA A 636 14.34 6.58 -10.71
C ALA A 636 14.66 5.91 -12.05
N SER A 637 15.56 4.92 -12.06
CA SER A 637 16.02 4.28 -13.30
C SER A 637 15.08 3.19 -13.80
N PHE A 638 14.49 2.41 -12.89
CA PHE A 638 13.73 1.21 -13.25
C PHE A 638 12.35 1.14 -12.60
N GLU A 639 12.00 2.09 -11.73
CA GLU A 639 10.79 2.07 -10.92
C GLU A 639 10.69 0.83 -10.01
N ASP A 640 11.82 0.21 -9.68
CA ASP A 640 11.88 -0.89 -8.72
C ASP A 640 11.62 -0.37 -7.30
N PRO A 641 10.97 -1.13 -6.42
CA PRO A 641 10.70 -0.71 -5.06
C PRO A 641 11.96 -0.53 -4.22
N LEU A 642 12.15 0.68 -3.65
CA LEU A 642 13.18 0.96 -2.64
C LEU A 642 12.62 0.85 -1.24
N LEU A 643 11.42 1.36 -1.01
CA LEU A 643 10.68 1.18 0.24
C LEU A 643 9.25 0.79 -0.10
N SER A 644 8.87 -0.41 0.28
CA SER A 644 7.50 -0.90 0.19
C SER A 644 6.96 -1.24 1.57
N VAL A 645 5.69 -1.00 1.77
CA VAL A 645 4.99 -1.28 3.03
C VAL A 645 3.65 -1.93 2.77
N TRP A 646 3.19 -2.76 3.69
CA TRP A 646 1.83 -3.28 3.68
C TRP A 646 1.35 -3.71 5.04
N GLN A 647 0.08 -3.98 5.15
CA GLN A 647 -0.49 -4.66 6.31
C GLN A 647 -0.50 -6.18 6.07
N TYR A 648 0.13 -6.93 6.99
CA TYR A 648 0.09 -8.40 6.98
C TYR A 648 -0.53 -8.93 8.27
N GLY A 649 -1.68 -9.58 8.18
CA GLY A 649 -2.45 -9.97 9.36
C GLY A 649 -2.89 -8.74 10.17
N LEU A 650 -2.53 -8.69 11.44
CA LEU A 650 -2.83 -7.56 12.32
C LEU A 650 -1.73 -6.49 12.31
N GLY A 651 -0.51 -6.81 11.87
CA GLY A 651 0.65 -5.93 11.89
C GLY A 651 1.00 -5.35 10.54
N ARG A 652 2.10 -4.59 10.50
CA ARG A 652 2.63 -3.97 9.29
C ARG A 652 4.05 -4.41 9.03
N VAL A 653 4.38 -4.58 7.76
CA VAL A 653 5.73 -4.92 7.32
C VAL A 653 6.23 -3.85 6.36
N ALA A 654 7.48 -3.43 6.55
CA ALA A 654 8.21 -2.60 5.62
C ALA A 654 9.39 -3.39 5.06
N ALA A 655 9.64 -3.27 3.76
CA ALA A 655 10.84 -3.76 3.10
C ALA A 655 11.62 -2.56 2.55
N TRP A 656 12.85 -2.42 3.00
CA TRP A 656 13.82 -1.46 2.49
C TRP A 656 14.86 -2.23 1.68
N THR A 657 14.95 -2.00 0.40
CA THR A 657 15.82 -2.79 -0.50
C THR A 657 17.27 -2.32 -0.51
N GLY A 658 17.58 -1.13 0.00
CA GLY A 658 18.93 -0.69 0.33
C GLY A 658 19.43 -1.26 1.65
N ASP A 659 20.68 -0.98 2.02
CA ASP A 659 21.23 -1.33 3.33
C ASP A 659 21.08 -0.18 4.35
N LEU A 660 21.35 -0.45 5.62
CA LEU A 660 21.18 0.52 6.72
C LEU A 660 22.23 1.64 6.74
N GLY A 661 23.29 1.57 5.98
CA GLY A 661 24.40 2.53 6.03
C GLY A 661 25.74 1.85 5.74
N GLY A 662 25.70 0.69 5.11
CA GLY A 662 26.84 -0.06 4.63
C GLY A 662 27.41 0.52 3.33
N ASP A 663 27.61 -0.34 2.35
CA ASP A 663 28.20 0.07 1.06
C ASP A 663 27.21 0.87 0.22
N TRP A 664 25.92 0.55 0.30
CA TRP A 664 24.86 1.18 -0.51
C TRP A 664 24.19 2.39 0.17
N GLY A 665 24.03 2.35 1.49
CA GLY A 665 23.35 3.38 2.29
C GLY A 665 24.27 4.41 2.93
N ARG A 666 25.56 4.47 2.61
CA ARG A 666 26.53 5.35 3.25
C ARG A 666 26.14 6.82 3.19
N ASP A 667 25.73 7.30 2.02
CA ASP A 667 25.35 8.69 1.84
C ASP A 667 24.00 9.00 2.52
N TRP A 668 23.11 8.00 2.60
CA TRP A 668 21.87 8.08 3.36
C TRP A 668 22.12 8.20 4.85
N ALA A 669 23.03 7.43 5.42
CA ALA A 669 23.39 7.53 6.84
C ALA A 669 24.05 8.88 7.20
N ALA A 670 24.65 9.56 6.22
CA ALA A 670 25.23 10.90 6.39
C ALA A 670 24.23 12.04 6.13
N TRP A 671 23.00 11.76 5.66
CA TRP A 671 22.00 12.75 5.35
C TRP A 671 21.28 13.24 6.63
N ASP A 672 21.10 14.56 6.76
CA ASP A 672 20.44 15.18 7.94
C ASP A 672 18.99 14.68 8.13
N GLY A 673 18.30 14.28 7.06
CA GLY A 673 16.94 13.74 7.12
C GLY A 673 16.84 12.26 7.52
N TRP A 674 17.96 11.55 7.62
CA TRP A 674 18.00 10.11 7.91
C TRP A 674 17.31 9.70 9.23
N PRO A 675 17.52 10.41 10.38
CA PRO A 675 16.81 10.10 11.61
C PRO A 675 15.28 10.29 11.47
N GLY A 676 14.88 11.36 10.79
CA GLY A 676 13.46 11.65 10.52
C GLY A 676 12.80 10.58 9.64
N PHE A 677 13.50 10.16 8.59
CA PHE A 677 13.01 9.11 7.68
C PHE A 677 12.75 7.80 8.44
N TRP A 678 13.74 7.30 9.17
CA TRP A 678 13.59 6.04 9.91
C TRP A 678 12.60 6.13 11.06
N SER A 679 12.55 7.27 11.73
CA SER A 679 11.52 7.51 12.75
C SER A 679 10.12 7.39 12.13
N ASN A 680 9.91 7.95 10.94
CA ASN A 680 8.62 7.86 10.25
C ASN A 680 8.31 6.43 9.81
N VAL A 681 9.28 5.67 9.27
CA VAL A 681 9.11 4.26 8.88
C VAL A 681 8.73 3.42 10.10
N ILE A 682 9.45 3.56 11.21
CA ILE A 682 9.16 2.83 12.44
C ILE A 682 7.78 3.23 12.98
N ARG A 683 7.48 4.53 13.07
CA ARG A 683 6.16 4.99 13.55
C ARG A 683 5.01 4.50 12.68
N TYR A 684 5.21 4.39 11.37
CA TYR A 684 4.21 3.81 10.47
C TYR A 684 3.98 2.32 10.72
N THR A 685 5.03 1.57 11.07
CA THR A 685 4.92 0.14 11.36
C THR A 685 4.48 -0.17 12.79
N LEU A 686 4.47 0.82 13.70
CA LEU A 686 3.97 0.61 15.06
C LEU A 686 2.53 0.08 15.06
N PRO A 687 2.20 -0.83 15.98
CA PRO A 687 0.82 -1.25 16.19
C PRO A 687 -0.02 -0.06 16.64
N ASP A 688 -1.32 -0.10 16.33
CA ASP A 688 -2.25 0.84 16.94
C ASP A 688 -2.30 0.56 18.45
N PRO A 689 -1.88 1.51 19.29
CA PRO A 689 -1.84 1.29 20.72
C PRO A 689 -3.22 1.09 21.34
N ALA A 690 -4.31 1.49 20.66
CA ALA A 690 -5.68 1.29 21.12
C ALA A 690 -6.19 -0.16 20.97
N LEU A 691 -5.49 -1.02 20.22
CA LEU A 691 -5.86 -2.43 20.06
C LEU A 691 -5.40 -3.27 21.25
N GLY A 692 -6.20 -3.29 22.31
CA GLY A 692 -5.97 -4.11 23.51
C GLY A 692 -6.99 -5.26 23.65
N PRO A 693 -6.79 -6.18 24.61
CA PRO A 693 -7.68 -7.34 24.84
C PRO A 693 -9.05 -6.99 25.41
N GLY A 694 -9.37 -5.72 25.62
CA GLY A 694 -10.65 -5.22 26.07
C GLY A 694 -10.90 -3.82 25.55
N GLU A 695 -12.10 -3.54 25.10
CA GLU A 695 -12.49 -2.21 24.64
C GLU A 695 -13.45 -1.61 25.66
N VAL A 696 -13.11 -0.42 26.16
CA VAL A 696 -13.96 0.36 27.05
C VAL A 696 -14.27 1.68 26.37
N SER A 697 -15.53 1.99 26.23
CA SER A 697 -15.99 3.25 25.67
C SER A 697 -17.04 3.89 26.56
N ALA A 698 -17.06 5.21 26.61
CA ALA A 698 -18.09 5.97 27.28
C ALA A 698 -18.72 6.95 26.27
N ARG A 699 -20.04 6.88 26.14
CA ARG A 699 -20.81 7.83 25.34
C ARG A 699 -21.59 8.73 26.29
N VAL A 700 -21.39 10.03 26.18
CA VAL A 700 -22.06 11.04 27.02
C VAL A 700 -23.08 11.77 26.18
N ALA A 701 -24.35 11.64 26.55
CA ALA A 701 -25.46 12.40 25.98
C ALA A 701 -25.83 13.58 26.89
N ALA A 702 -26.83 14.36 26.51
CA ALA A 702 -27.21 15.57 27.22
C ALA A 702 -27.63 15.34 28.70
N LEU A 703 -28.24 14.21 29.03
CA LEU A 703 -28.75 13.90 30.34
C LEU A 703 -28.12 12.67 31.01
N GLU A 704 -27.51 11.82 30.26
CA GLU A 704 -27.00 10.54 30.71
C GLU A 704 -25.65 10.17 30.07
N MET A 705 -24.96 9.24 30.68
CA MET A 705 -23.69 8.66 30.17
C MET A 705 -23.84 7.15 30.11
N ALA A 706 -23.59 6.57 28.95
CA ALA A 706 -23.54 5.13 28.75
C ALA A 706 -22.09 4.67 28.70
N VAL A 707 -21.73 3.71 29.54
CA VAL A 707 -20.42 3.03 29.55
C VAL A 707 -20.60 1.65 28.96
N SER A 708 -19.80 1.31 27.95
CA SER A 708 -19.79 0.00 27.30
C SER A 708 -18.41 -0.63 27.45
N ALA A 709 -18.38 -1.86 27.88
CA ALA A 709 -17.15 -2.64 27.97
C ALA A 709 -17.31 -3.95 27.20
N ARG A 710 -16.40 -4.18 26.24
CA ARG A 710 -16.32 -5.44 25.51
C ARG A 710 -15.17 -6.26 26.09
N ILE A 711 -15.47 -7.42 26.63
CA ILE A 711 -14.50 -8.32 27.26
C ILE A 711 -14.38 -9.59 26.42
N VAL A 712 -13.18 -9.86 25.96
CA VAL A 712 -12.83 -11.03 25.15
C VAL A 712 -11.68 -11.80 25.78
N THR A 713 -11.52 -13.06 25.40
CA THR A 713 -10.33 -13.87 25.72
C THR A 713 -9.15 -13.40 24.86
N GLY A 714 -7.94 -13.85 25.19
CA GLY A 714 -6.76 -13.64 24.35
C GLY A 714 -6.92 -14.15 22.89
N ALA A 715 -7.85 -15.09 22.67
CA ALA A 715 -8.23 -15.60 21.34
C ALA A 715 -9.40 -14.84 20.69
N GLY A 716 -9.83 -13.70 21.24
CA GLY A 716 -10.92 -12.88 20.70
C GLY A 716 -12.35 -13.42 20.95
N VAL A 717 -12.50 -14.47 21.79
CA VAL A 717 -13.81 -15.03 22.09
C VAL A 717 -14.52 -14.23 23.17
N PRO A 718 -15.80 -13.81 22.99
CA PRO A 718 -16.55 -13.06 23.99
C PRO A 718 -16.67 -13.79 25.34
N ARG A 719 -16.34 -13.10 26.43
CA ARG A 719 -16.45 -13.64 27.81
C ARG A 719 -17.75 -13.24 28.46
N SER A 720 -18.50 -14.23 28.94
CA SER A 720 -19.80 -14.02 29.59
C SER A 720 -19.78 -14.50 31.05
N GLY A 721 -20.62 -13.88 31.89
CA GLY A 721 -20.81 -14.28 33.29
C GLY A 721 -19.68 -13.89 34.23
N VAL A 722 -18.79 -12.96 33.82
CA VAL A 722 -17.72 -12.42 34.65
C VAL A 722 -18.26 -11.23 35.43
N PRO A 723 -18.00 -11.11 36.75
CA PRO A 723 -18.28 -9.85 37.47
C PRO A 723 -17.40 -8.72 36.88
N VAL A 724 -18.04 -7.64 36.49
CA VAL A 724 -17.37 -6.46 35.93
C VAL A 724 -17.77 -5.26 36.80
N SER A 725 -16.76 -4.46 37.17
CA SER A 725 -16.96 -3.18 37.88
C SER A 725 -16.38 -2.03 37.05
N PHE A 726 -17.04 -0.89 37.09
CA PHE A 726 -16.58 0.36 36.52
C PHE A 726 -16.31 1.37 37.61
N SER A 727 -15.10 1.84 37.74
CA SER A 727 -14.69 2.89 38.65
C SER A 727 -14.40 4.16 37.88
N MET A 728 -14.93 5.29 38.34
CA MET A 728 -14.73 6.59 37.70
C MET A 728 -14.16 7.58 38.72
N ALA A 729 -12.95 8.09 38.43
CA ALA A 729 -12.32 9.15 39.21
C ALA A 729 -12.54 10.50 38.50
N GLY A 730 -13.15 11.43 39.23
CA GLY A 730 -13.39 12.79 38.74
C GLY A 730 -12.21 13.74 38.91
N PRO A 731 -12.31 14.97 38.35
CA PRO A 731 -11.29 16.00 38.50
C PRO A 731 -10.94 16.32 39.96
N ASN A 732 -11.88 16.15 40.87
CA ASN A 732 -11.74 16.39 42.30
C ASN A 732 -11.11 15.19 43.08
N GLY A 733 -10.71 14.11 42.39
CA GLY A 733 -10.17 12.91 42.99
C GLY A 733 -11.21 12.00 43.67
N GLU A 734 -12.50 12.30 43.57
CA GLU A 734 -13.58 11.43 44.07
C GLU A 734 -13.70 10.20 43.16
N VAL A 735 -13.60 9.00 43.72
CA VAL A 735 -13.75 7.74 43.00
C VAL A 735 -15.13 7.13 43.33
N ARG A 736 -15.89 6.80 42.29
CA ARG A 736 -17.15 6.08 42.40
C ARG A 736 -17.12 4.78 41.62
N THR A 737 -17.50 3.67 42.23
CA THR A 737 -17.49 2.34 41.61
C THR A 737 -18.93 1.82 41.46
N TYR A 738 -19.20 1.27 40.28
CA TYR A 738 -20.49 0.74 39.86
C TYR A 738 -20.35 -0.68 39.32
N PRO A 739 -21.26 -1.60 39.64
CA PRO A 739 -21.31 -2.88 38.95
C PRO A 739 -21.85 -2.69 37.52
N VAL A 740 -21.22 -3.35 36.52
CA VAL A 740 -21.62 -3.26 35.12
C VAL A 740 -22.38 -4.52 34.71
N PRO A 741 -23.66 -4.45 34.38
CA PRO A 741 -24.43 -5.61 33.97
C PRO A 741 -24.07 -6.08 32.57
N GLN A 742 -24.15 -7.38 32.35
CA GLN A 742 -23.98 -7.98 31.02
C GLN A 742 -25.28 -7.82 30.22
N VAL A 743 -25.18 -7.27 28.99
CA VAL A 743 -26.32 -7.09 28.07
C VAL A 743 -26.29 -8.07 26.90
N ALA A 744 -25.08 -8.52 26.48
CA ALA A 744 -24.90 -9.53 25.44
C ALA A 744 -23.61 -10.36 25.72
N PRO A 745 -23.34 -11.46 25.01
CA PRO A 745 -22.11 -12.22 25.19
C PRO A 745 -20.86 -11.31 25.01
N GLY A 746 -20.08 -11.20 26.10
CA GLY A 746 -18.88 -10.35 26.14
C GLY A 746 -19.14 -8.85 26.17
N LEU A 747 -20.38 -8.39 26.15
CA LEU A 747 -20.75 -6.98 26.18
C LEU A 747 -21.42 -6.64 27.51
N TYR A 748 -20.88 -5.62 28.16
CA TYR A 748 -21.35 -5.10 29.47
C TYR A 748 -21.66 -3.62 29.33
N GLU A 749 -22.82 -3.16 29.76
CA GLU A 749 -23.26 -1.77 29.64
C GLU A 749 -23.86 -1.24 30.92
N LEU A 750 -23.58 0.02 31.20
CA LEU A 750 -24.06 0.75 32.35
C LEU A 750 -24.48 2.17 31.95
N THR A 751 -25.66 2.59 32.32
CA THR A 751 -26.10 3.97 32.13
C THR A 751 -26.10 4.71 33.48
N LEU A 752 -25.47 5.87 33.49
CA LEU A 752 -25.34 6.76 34.65
C LEU A 752 -25.90 8.15 34.31
N PRO A 753 -26.33 8.93 35.32
CA PRO A 753 -26.60 10.35 35.09
C PRO A 753 -25.33 11.05 34.55
N ARG A 754 -25.51 11.99 33.64
CA ARG A 754 -24.39 12.76 33.09
C ARG A 754 -23.64 13.47 34.22
N PRO A 755 -22.33 13.29 34.34
CA PRO A 755 -21.50 14.03 35.29
C PRO A 755 -21.26 15.49 34.82
N GLU A 756 -20.60 16.29 35.64
CA GLU A 756 -20.16 17.65 35.27
C GLU A 756 -19.14 17.60 34.15
N ASP A 757 -19.04 18.72 33.41
CA ASP A 757 -18.06 18.82 32.31
C ASP A 757 -16.62 18.66 32.81
N GLY A 758 -15.85 17.87 32.07
CA GLY A 758 -14.44 17.58 32.45
C GLY A 758 -13.95 16.26 31.92
N VAL A 759 -12.74 15.93 32.31
CA VAL A 759 -12.12 14.63 32.01
C VAL A 759 -12.11 13.76 33.26
N TYR A 760 -12.58 12.53 33.11
CA TYR A 760 -12.64 11.52 34.16
C TYR A 760 -11.77 10.32 33.75
N ARG A 761 -11.09 9.70 34.73
CA ARG A 761 -10.44 8.40 34.50
C ARG A 761 -11.44 7.30 34.80
N GLY A 762 -11.89 6.61 33.73
CA GLY A 762 -12.69 5.40 33.85
C GLY A 762 -11.79 4.17 33.94
N VAL A 763 -12.09 3.22 34.83
CA VAL A 763 -11.40 1.93 34.92
C VAL A 763 -12.43 0.83 34.97
N VAL A 764 -12.35 -0.12 34.03
CA VAL A 764 -13.12 -1.36 34.09
C VAL A 764 -12.24 -2.47 34.67
N GLU A 765 -12.72 -3.12 35.73
CA GLU A 765 -12.06 -4.22 36.40
C GLU A 765 -12.83 -5.54 36.17
N TYR A 766 -12.12 -6.59 35.83
CA TYR A 766 -12.64 -7.96 35.71
C TYR A 766 -11.56 -8.99 35.95
N ALA A 767 -11.92 -10.25 36.17
CA ALA A 767 -10.95 -11.34 36.29
C ALA A 767 -10.72 -12.02 34.92
N ASP A 768 -9.46 -12.30 34.57
CA ASP A 768 -9.10 -13.07 33.36
C ASP A 768 -9.49 -14.56 33.50
N GLU A 769 -9.14 -15.35 32.49
CA GLU A 769 -9.41 -16.81 32.46
C GLU A 769 -8.74 -17.58 33.59
N THR A 770 -7.65 -17.05 34.12
CA THR A 770 -6.88 -17.64 35.22
C THR A 770 -7.31 -17.11 36.58
N GLY A 771 -8.25 -16.16 36.62
CA GLY A 771 -8.74 -15.50 37.84
C GLY A 771 -7.89 -14.32 38.30
N VAL A 772 -6.92 -13.87 37.45
CA VAL A 772 -6.11 -12.68 37.71
C VAL A 772 -6.93 -11.42 37.41
N PRO A 773 -6.94 -10.41 38.26
CA PRO A 773 -7.63 -9.15 38.00
C PRO A 773 -6.96 -8.41 36.82
N VAL A 774 -7.78 -7.98 35.90
CA VAL A 774 -7.41 -7.14 34.75
C VAL A 774 -8.10 -5.78 34.90
N GLU A 775 -7.34 -4.73 34.77
CA GLU A 775 -7.79 -3.34 34.75
C GLU A 775 -7.63 -2.77 33.32
N VAL A 776 -8.72 -2.21 32.80
CA VAL A 776 -8.69 -1.49 31.52
C VAL A 776 -9.09 -0.05 31.80
N ALA A 777 -8.11 0.85 31.71
CA ALA A 777 -8.35 2.27 31.88
C ALA A 777 -8.75 2.92 30.54
N ALA A 778 -9.74 3.81 30.59
CA ALA A 778 -10.13 4.63 29.45
C ALA A 778 -10.51 6.04 29.94
N PRO A 779 -10.17 7.09 29.22
CA PRO A 779 -10.64 8.43 29.51
C PRO A 779 -12.13 8.54 29.22
N VAL A 780 -12.85 9.19 30.15
CA VAL A 780 -14.24 9.60 29.95
C VAL A 780 -14.28 11.12 29.84
N VAL A 781 -14.66 11.61 28.69
CA VAL A 781 -14.70 13.06 28.42
C VAL A 781 -16.13 13.52 28.40
N VAL A 782 -16.45 14.52 29.25
CA VAL A 782 -17.76 15.14 29.36
C VAL A 782 -17.64 16.58 28.88
N ASN A 783 -18.28 16.88 27.77
CA ASN A 783 -18.32 18.23 27.19
C ASN A 783 -19.75 18.81 27.26
N TYR A 784 -19.85 20.13 27.22
CA TYR A 784 -21.12 20.78 27.03
C TYR A 784 -21.89 20.18 25.83
N PRO A 785 -23.16 19.81 25.96
CA PRO A 785 -23.87 19.13 24.87
C PRO A 785 -23.88 19.93 23.60
N ALA A 786 -23.48 19.27 22.48
CA ALA A 786 -23.37 19.94 21.20
C ALA A 786 -24.68 20.59 20.73
N GLU A 787 -25.81 19.92 20.99
CA GLU A 787 -27.14 20.41 20.62
C GLU A 787 -27.64 21.61 21.44
N TRP A 788 -27.04 21.86 22.59
CA TRP A 788 -27.33 23.06 23.36
C TRP A 788 -26.48 24.26 22.95
N ARG A 789 -25.53 24.04 22.03
CA ARG A 789 -24.78 25.14 21.44
C ARG A 789 -25.64 25.83 20.40
N PRO A 790 -25.53 27.16 20.31
CA PRO A 790 -26.20 27.88 19.25
C PRO A 790 -25.59 27.48 17.90
N ALA A 791 -26.42 27.27 16.88
CA ALA A 791 -25.97 26.98 15.55
C ALA A 791 -25.39 28.23 14.87
N VAL A 792 -24.17 28.15 14.39
CA VAL A 792 -23.54 29.16 13.56
C VAL A 792 -23.90 28.89 12.11
N GLN A 793 -23.93 29.91 11.26
CA GLN A 793 -24.10 29.69 9.82
C GLN A 793 -23.15 28.65 9.31
N PRO A 794 -23.62 27.67 8.47
CA PRO A 794 -22.77 26.58 8.05
C PRO A 794 -21.50 27.09 7.41
N PRO A 795 -20.34 26.48 7.68
CA PRO A 795 -19.17 26.68 6.85
C PRO A 795 -19.62 26.45 5.41
N ASN A 796 -19.20 27.32 4.48
CA ASN A 796 -19.58 27.23 3.07
C ASN A 796 -19.52 25.77 2.64
N PHE A 797 -20.69 25.11 2.53
CA PHE A 797 -20.78 23.77 1.96
C PHE A 797 -20.35 23.91 0.50
N THR A 798 -19.07 23.82 0.24
CA THR A 798 -18.50 23.89 -1.12
C THR A 798 -18.90 22.70 -1.97
N ALA A 799 -19.53 21.68 -1.37
CA ALA A 799 -19.83 20.40 -2.01
C ALA A 799 -21.28 20.27 -2.52
N GLY A 800 -22.19 21.23 -2.33
CA GLY A 800 -23.57 21.06 -2.75
C GLY A 800 -24.22 22.33 -3.32
N GLU A 801 -25.19 22.16 -4.22
CA GLU A 801 -26.03 23.22 -4.76
C GLU A 801 -27.21 23.46 -3.81
N LEU A 802 -27.53 24.75 -3.55
CA LEU A 802 -28.74 25.10 -2.76
C LEU A 802 -30.01 24.78 -3.55
N THR A 803 -30.97 24.16 -2.89
CA THR A 803 -32.29 23.83 -3.45
C THR A 803 -33.39 24.19 -2.44
N THR A 804 -34.64 24.08 -2.85
CA THR A 804 -35.80 24.33 -2.03
C THR A 804 -36.77 23.15 -2.02
N TRP A 805 -37.64 23.08 -1.01
CA TRP A 805 -38.66 22.02 -0.98
C TRP A 805 -39.56 22.02 -2.22
N ASP A 806 -39.93 23.18 -2.71
CA ASP A 806 -40.78 23.29 -3.91
C ASP A 806 -40.06 22.73 -5.14
N THR A 807 -38.79 23.06 -5.33
CA THR A 807 -37.97 22.54 -6.41
C THR A 807 -37.78 21.02 -6.32
N LEU A 808 -37.58 20.49 -5.10
CA LEU A 808 -37.43 19.05 -4.88
C LEU A 808 -38.74 18.29 -5.18
N LEU A 809 -39.88 18.84 -4.83
CA LEU A 809 -41.19 18.23 -5.09
C LEU A 809 -41.56 18.30 -6.57
N GLU A 810 -41.28 19.43 -7.27
CA GLU A 810 -41.55 19.60 -8.70
C GLU A 810 -40.68 18.69 -9.58
N GLN A 811 -39.41 18.50 -9.21
CA GLN A 811 -38.45 17.64 -9.95
C GLN A 811 -38.80 16.16 -9.86
N GLY A 812 -39.72 15.76 -8.96
CA GLY A 812 -40.17 14.37 -8.84
C GLY A 812 -40.92 13.83 -10.06
N GLU A 813 -41.39 14.66 -11.01
CA GLU A 813 -42.10 14.26 -12.22
C GLU A 813 -41.25 14.25 -13.49
N ALA A 814 -40.07 14.82 -13.52
CA ALA A 814 -39.23 14.93 -14.70
C ALA A 814 -38.20 13.80 -14.81
N SER A 815 -38.57 12.75 -15.51
CA SER A 815 -37.60 11.77 -16.02
C SER A 815 -36.76 12.45 -17.11
N GLU A 816 -35.54 12.86 -16.77
CA GLU A 816 -34.57 13.33 -17.78
C GLU A 816 -34.19 12.17 -18.68
N SER A 817 -34.54 12.33 -19.97
CA SER A 817 -34.16 11.38 -21.01
C SER A 817 -32.68 11.48 -21.31
N ALA A 818 -31.91 10.45 -21.00
CA ALA A 818 -30.48 10.40 -21.37
C ALA A 818 -30.34 10.36 -22.90
N VAL A 819 -29.76 11.38 -23.47
CA VAL A 819 -29.42 11.45 -24.89
C VAL A 819 -28.11 10.71 -25.13
N LEU A 820 -28.14 9.59 -25.86
CA LEU A 820 -26.89 8.94 -26.28
C LEU A 820 -26.11 9.91 -27.18
N SER A 821 -24.89 10.22 -26.78
CA SER A 821 -24.01 11.09 -27.53
C SER A 821 -23.74 10.50 -28.95
N PRO A 822 -23.61 11.31 -30.00
CA PRO A 822 -23.26 10.87 -31.35
C PRO A 822 -21.99 10.00 -31.40
N ASN A 823 -21.08 10.15 -30.43
CA ASN A 823 -19.87 9.38 -30.32
C ASN A 823 -20.08 7.88 -30.02
N GLN A 824 -21.15 7.49 -29.32
CA GLN A 824 -21.37 6.08 -29.01
C GLN A 824 -21.91 5.29 -30.23
N VAL A 825 -22.72 5.92 -31.06
CA VAL A 825 -23.19 5.34 -32.32
C VAL A 825 -22.02 5.21 -33.31
N LEU A 826 -21.19 6.24 -33.39
CA LEU A 826 -19.99 6.25 -34.22
C LEU A 826 -18.97 5.18 -33.76
N GLN A 827 -18.78 4.97 -32.45
CA GLN A 827 -17.92 3.92 -31.91
C GLN A 827 -18.41 2.51 -32.27
N ARG A 828 -19.72 2.24 -32.18
CA ARG A 828 -20.28 0.95 -32.58
C ARG A 828 -20.17 0.68 -34.08
N LEU A 829 -20.32 1.72 -34.90
CA LEU A 829 -20.11 1.64 -36.35
C LEU A 829 -18.65 1.46 -36.72
N LEU A 830 -17.73 2.12 -36.02
CA LEU A 830 -16.29 1.91 -36.18
C LEU A 830 -15.84 0.51 -35.75
N LEU A 831 -16.41 -0.04 -34.68
CA LEU A 831 -16.18 -1.43 -34.26
C LEU A 831 -16.69 -2.44 -35.33
N ALA A 832 -17.86 -2.22 -35.92
CA ALA A 832 -18.36 -3.04 -37.00
C ALA A 832 -17.46 -2.96 -38.26
N LEU A 833 -16.97 -1.77 -38.60
CA LEU A 833 -15.97 -1.55 -39.64
C LEU A 833 -14.66 -2.29 -39.36
N LEU A 834 -14.17 -2.27 -38.14
CA LEU A 834 -12.93 -2.92 -37.71
C LEU A 834 -13.01 -4.45 -37.82
N VAL A 835 -14.21 -5.04 -37.62
CA VAL A 835 -14.44 -6.47 -37.80
C VAL A 835 -14.60 -6.83 -39.29
N LEU A 836 -15.27 -6.01 -40.08
CA LEU A 836 -15.52 -6.29 -41.49
C LEU A 836 -14.29 -6.08 -42.39
N TRP A 837 -13.38 -5.19 -42.02
CA TRP A 837 -12.16 -4.91 -42.80
C TRP A 837 -11.20 -6.11 -42.90
N PRO A 838 -10.85 -6.84 -41.81
CA PRO A 838 -10.04 -8.06 -41.92
C PRO A 838 -10.70 -9.16 -42.74
N VAL A 839 -12.04 -9.28 -42.71
CA VAL A 839 -12.79 -10.23 -43.54
C VAL A 839 -12.67 -9.89 -45.03
N GLU A 840 -12.73 -8.59 -45.38
CA GLU A 840 -12.50 -8.14 -46.79
C GLU A 840 -11.08 -8.47 -47.24
N ILE A 841 -10.06 -8.24 -46.36
CA ILE A 841 -8.67 -8.57 -46.68
C ILE A 841 -8.46 -10.08 -46.86
N ALA A 842 -9.08 -10.90 -45.99
CA ALA A 842 -9.01 -12.35 -46.07
C ALA A 842 -9.64 -12.90 -47.38
N ILE A 843 -10.77 -12.37 -47.77
CA ILE A 843 -11.43 -12.70 -49.03
C ILE A 843 -10.53 -12.28 -50.20
N ARG A 844 -9.91 -11.09 -50.17
CA ARG A 844 -9.04 -10.57 -51.23
C ARG A 844 -7.76 -11.35 -51.39
N ARG A 845 -7.20 -11.87 -50.28
CA ARG A 845 -5.97 -12.68 -50.28
C ARG A 845 -6.19 -14.16 -50.59
N ARG A 846 -7.43 -14.60 -50.95
CA ARG A 846 -7.78 -16.00 -51.21
C ARG A 846 -7.53 -16.94 -50.00
N TRP A 847 -7.62 -16.42 -48.79
CA TRP A 847 -7.47 -17.23 -47.59
C TRP A 847 -8.75 -18.04 -47.26
N MET A 848 -9.89 -17.72 -47.93
CA MET A 848 -11.05 -18.58 -47.95
C MET A 848 -11.41 -18.91 -49.43
N PRO A 849 -11.30 -20.17 -49.84
CA PRO A 849 -11.72 -20.58 -51.18
C PRO A 849 -13.24 -20.65 -51.21
N TRP A 850 -13.87 -19.70 -51.85
CA TRP A 850 -15.28 -19.86 -52.27
C TRP A 850 -15.29 -20.68 -53.58
N ARG A 851 -15.79 -21.90 -53.53
CA ARG A 851 -16.33 -22.64 -54.65
C ARG A 851 -17.82 -22.49 -54.64
#